data_f3295f734f92ab3b80da15d910809ecc
#
_entry.id   f3295f734f92ab3b80da15d910809ecc
#
_cell.length_a   1.000
_cell.length_b   1.000
_cell.length_c   1.000
_cell.angle_alpha   90.00
_cell.angle_beta   90.00
_cell.angle_gamma   90.00
#
_symmetry.space_group_name_H-M   'P 1'
#
loop_
_entity.id
_entity.type
_entity.pdbx_description
1 polymer ?
#
loop_
_entity_poly.entity_id
_entity_poly.type
_entity_poly.pdbx_seq_one_letter_code
_entity_poly.pdbx_strand_id
1 'polypeptide(L)'
;MDRAYRPCSRCGFFLLVPLFFLSLFHGESVATADALSSLPLDKEQEAIMMNLLSVVGNNRWNTTPNPCHWSGVNCSTSDSGSSMVVTNITLANYGLSNSSIFATICRLHNLLFLDLSRNSFTDLSGQFFPSSCSMKDGLRFLNLSSNQLAHPLSDLSGFKQLEILDLSTNSFTSANLSADLGSFAKLKSLNLSSNKFNGGVPTTMVDSLAELVLSGNQLNGPIPERLFAYGNLTVLDLSQNNLTGTVRDEFMSLAKLETLLLSGNKLSGEIPGSLSNVRTLSRFAANQNNFTGPIPSKITNHVRMLDLSYNYLSGTIPIDFLSYPELQTVDLTSNMLEGSIPGNLSQSLYRLRHGANRLGGNIPDSICDGGSLAFLELDNNQLTGNIPSALSKCRGLSLLNLASNQLQGPVPAAISSLDKLEVLKLQMNKLNGSIPVEFSDLAMLSTLNVSYNSFAGVIPSEIFRLYKLSILDLQGDNIGGAIPISISSSPFLIELNLGNNSLTGTIPPMPPSLSTALNLSDNHLSGPIPSNIYSLSELEILDLSYNNLSGEVPSSLGSLQSLRQLVLSYNNLSGSVPKFGQFVEVNISGNPYLSNVMGNNHDIPITIKKRHTVFIIIFAIAGALAGLCLLVISLSRRNYRVEDERLPAGEDVAQIVSSRPIVQTSAMEFLKANKWHITTFQALEFEGAAIPQELTEENLVGRGGSGHVYRVTYTNRYNGSTGVVAVKQIRNAGSPDKKMEREFESEANILGNVRHNNIVKLLCCISSAESKLLVYDYMDNGSLDNWLHGHALCAGHSTARAQSAQCVPLDWPSRLRVAIGAAQGLYYMHHECSPPIIHRDIKPSNILLDSGFRAKVADFGLARMLVRAGATETMSAVAGSFGYMAPECAYTRKVNEKVDVYGFGVVLLELTTGRKANDGGEQGCLAQWAGHHYRSGESIADAMDRCIRYAGYPREIETVFRLGVECTGNSPSSRPTMKDVLQVLLKCSKQTHQKSRAERGLEHEAAPLFLPQRGSHWK
;
A
#
# COMPACT_ATOMS: atom_id res chain seq x y z
N MET A 1 43.26 -19.96 -3.81
CA MET A 1 43.01 -21.16 -2.96
C MET A 1 41.53 -21.17 -2.65
N ASP A 2 40.91 -22.08 -3.31
CA ASP A 2 39.47 -22.29 -3.43
C ASP A 2 38.73 -22.45 -2.10
N ARG A 3 37.63 -21.75 -1.95
CA ARG A 3 36.45 -22.25 -1.24
C ARG A 3 35.20 -21.84 -1.99
N ALA A 4 34.65 -22.88 -2.60
CA ALA A 4 33.44 -22.87 -3.38
C ALA A 4 32.23 -22.31 -2.62
N TYR A 5 31.53 -21.37 -3.25
CA TYR A 5 30.15 -21.01 -2.90
C TYR A 5 29.25 -22.24 -3.18
N ARG A 6 28.65 -22.79 -2.14
CA ARG A 6 27.48 -23.68 -2.29
C ARG A 6 26.23 -22.78 -2.28
N PRO A 7 25.36 -22.86 -3.27
CA PRO A 7 24.06 -22.18 -3.22
C PRO A 7 23.16 -22.84 -2.19
N CYS A 8 22.54 -22.01 -1.34
CA CYS A 8 21.58 -22.45 -0.32
C CYS A 8 20.27 -22.89 -1.00
N SER A 9 20.01 -24.20 -1.02
CA SER A 9 18.91 -24.85 -1.73
C SER A 9 17.57 -24.86 -0.97
N ARG A 10 17.22 -23.79 -0.19
CA ARG A 10 16.01 -23.78 0.64
C ARG A 10 15.13 -22.52 0.56
N CYS A 11 15.29 -21.66 -0.43
CA CYS A 11 14.47 -20.46 -0.61
C CYS A 11 13.48 -20.56 -1.78
N GLY A 12 12.94 -21.73 -2.10
CA GLY A 12 12.24 -21.91 -3.35
C GLY A 12 11.02 -22.80 -3.36
N PHE A 13 10.10 -22.76 -2.39
CA PHE A 13 8.97 -23.70 -2.42
C PHE A 13 7.60 -23.11 -2.84
N PHE A 14 7.41 -21.81 -2.87
CA PHE A 14 6.18 -21.23 -3.48
C PHE A 14 6.23 -21.11 -5.01
N LEU A 15 7.33 -21.49 -5.62
CA LEU A 15 7.63 -21.37 -7.06
C LEU A 15 7.74 -22.71 -7.80
N LEU A 16 7.65 -23.82 -7.09
CA LEU A 16 8.01 -25.12 -7.64
C LEU A 16 6.86 -25.98 -8.12
N VAL A 17 5.61 -25.61 -7.84
CA VAL A 17 4.47 -26.44 -8.27
C VAL A 17 4.36 -26.53 -9.80
N PRO A 18 4.48 -25.45 -10.59
CA PRO A 18 4.56 -25.58 -12.04
C PRO A 18 5.88 -26.13 -12.58
N LEU A 19 7.02 -25.88 -11.88
CA LEU A 19 8.34 -26.35 -12.31
C LEU A 19 8.62 -27.82 -11.92
N PHE A 20 8.05 -28.29 -10.81
CA PHE A 20 8.18 -29.69 -10.40
C PHE A 20 7.43 -30.62 -11.35
N PHE A 21 6.32 -30.18 -11.94
CA PHE A 21 5.63 -30.96 -12.98
C PHE A 21 6.39 -30.99 -14.31
N LEU A 22 7.13 -29.93 -14.66
CA LEU A 22 8.00 -29.94 -15.84
C LEU A 22 9.21 -30.90 -15.68
N SER A 23 9.70 -31.13 -14.46
CA SER A 23 10.84 -32.04 -14.21
C SER A 23 10.45 -33.50 -14.01
N LEU A 24 9.23 -33.81 -13.59
CA LEU A 24 8.73 -35.17 -13.44
C LEU A 24 8.35 -35.87 -14.77
N PHE A 25 8.21 -35.11 -15.86
CA PHE A 25 7.92 -35.65 -17.19
C PHE A 25 9.14 -35.70 -18.13
N HIS A 26 10.35 -35.40 -17.65
CA HIS A 26 11.59 -35.49 -18.43
C HIS A 26 12.43 -36.74 -18.09
N GLY A 27 11.80 -37.84 -17.77
CA GLY A 27 12.46 -39.14 -17.63
C GLY A 27 11.97 -40.12 -18.68
N GLU A 28 12.39 -39.95 -19.94
CA GLU A 28 12.68 -41.01 -20.88
C GLU A 28 13.07 -40.45 -22.26
N SER A 29 14.23 -40.88 -22.74
CA SER A 29 14.78 -40.81 -24.10
C SER A 29 14.78 -39.44 -24.83
N VAL A 30 15.99 -38.93 -24.99
CA VAL A 30 16.34 -37.90 -25.98
C VAL A 30 16.10 -38.44 -27.40
N ALA A 31 14.89 -38.32 -27.88
CA ALA A 31 14.63 -38.26 -29.30
C ALA A 31 14.71 -36.82 -29.75
N THR A 32 15.43 -36.56 -30.81
CA THR A 32 15.74 -35.20 -31.31
C THR A 32 14.50 -34.33 -31.46
N ALA A 33 14.53 -33.10 -30.93
CA ALA A 33 13.43 -32.14 -30.88
C ALA A 33 12.78 -31.82 -32.25
N ASP A 34 13.47 -32.06 -33.35
CA ASP A 34 12.96 -31.81 -34.71
C ASP A 34 12.01 -32.89 -35.25
N ALA A 35 12.01 -34.10 -34.69
CA ALA A 35 11.12 -35.17 -35.14
C ALA A 35 9.71 -35.08 -34.46
N LEU A 36 9.61 -34.48 -33.31
CA LEU A 36 8.36 -34.30 -32.55
C LEU A 36 7.44 -33.23 -33.11
N SER A 37 7.97 -32.25 -33.82
CA SER A 37 7.18 -31.12 -34.39
C SER A 37 6.35 -31.50 -35.63
N SER A 38 6.54 -32.71 -36.17
CA SER A 38 5.89 -33.17 -37.39
C SER A 38 4.68 -34.09 -37.20
N LEU A 39 4.42 -34.56 -35.96
CA LEU A 39 3.28 -35.45 -35.70
C LEU A 39 1.97 -34.66 -35.69
N PRO A 40 0.91 -35.13 -36.41
CA PRO A 40 -0.39 -34.49 -36.37
C PRO A 40 -1.07 -34.65 -35.03
N LEU A 41 -1.92 -33.71 -34.66
CA LEU A 41 -2.82 -33.84 -33.52
C LEU A 41 -3.84 -34.93 -33.81
N ASP A 42 -4.23 -35.70 -32.81
CA ASP A 42 -5.31 -36.67 -32.91
C ASP A 42 -6.59 -36.00 -33.50
N LYS A 43 -7.21 -36.62 -34.48
CA LYS A 43 -8.32 -36.02 -35.27
C LYS A 43 -9.55 -35.71 -34.40
N GLU A 44 -9.84 -36.54 -33.38
CA GLU A 44 -10.93 -36.28 -32.47
C GLU A 44 -10.65 -35.07 -31.60
N GLN A 45 -9.44 -34.99 -31.06
CA GLN A 45 -9.02 -33.86 -30.23
C GLN A 45 -8.88 -32.57 -31.04
N GLU A 46 -8.44 -32.64 -32.29
CA GLU A 46 -8.44 -31.48 -33.19
C GLU A 46 -9.85 -30.90 -33.39
N ALA A 47 -10.85 -31.79 -33.64
CA ALA A 47 -12.25 -31.36 -33.77
C ALA A 47 -12.79 -30.72 -32.46
N ILE A 48 -12.41 -31.26 -31.29
CA ILE A 48 -12.77 -30.69 -29.98
C ILE A 48 -12.13 -29.33 -29.81
N MET A 49 -10.85 -29.14 -30.13
CA MET A 49 -10.13 -27.89 -30.02
C MET A 49 -10.68 -26.81 -30.94
N MET A 50 -11.10 -27.18 -32.18
CA MET A 50 -11.77 -26.24 -33.08
C MET A 50 -13.13 -25.82 -32.56
N ASN A 51 -13.90 -26.72 -31.93
CA ASN A 51 -15.13 -26.35 -31.23
C ASN A 51 -14.83 -25.41 -30.03
N LEU A 52 -13.80 -25.70 -29.25
CA LEU A 52 -13.37 -24.87 -28.15
C LEU A 52 -12.99 -23.45 -28.63
N LEU A 53 -12.32 -23.32 -29.78
CA LEU A 53 -12.01 -22.04 -30.40
C LEU A 53 -13.25 -21.19 -30.68
N SER A 54 -14.34 -21.82 -31.12
CA SER A 54 -15.59 -21.13 -31.38
C SER A 54 -16.23 -20.53 -30.12
N VAL A 55 -16.01 -21.17 -28.97
CA VAL A 55 -16.52 -20.71 -27.65
C VAL A 55 -15.62 -19.64 -27.04
N VAL A 56 -14.29 -19.77 -27.17
CA VAL A 56 -13.30 -18.83 -26.66
C VAL A 56 -13.22 -17.55 -27.50
N GLY A 57 -13.44 -17.66 -28.80
CA GLY A 57 -13.43 -16.56 -29.79
C GLY A 57 -12.08 -16.38 -30.48
N ASN A 58 -12.13 -16.22 -31.79
CA ASN A 58 -10.98 -16.15 -32.72
C ASN A 58 -10.00 -15.01 -32.42
N ASN A 59 -10.44 -13.94 -31.76
CA ASN A 59 -9.60 -12.76 -31.51
C ASN A 59 -8.71 -12.91 -30.25
N ARG A 60 -8.90 -13.98 -29.47
CA ARG A 60 -8.22 -14.18 -28.17
C ARG A 60 -7.19 -15.31 -28.20
N TRP A 61 -7.34 -16.24 -29.13
CA TRP A 61 -6.39 -17.32 -29.36
C TRP A 61 -5.60 -17.08 -30.65
N ASN A 62 -4.27 -17.27 -30.61
CA ASN A 62 -3.46 -17.17 -31.82
C ASN A 62 -3.70 -18.42 -32.65
N THR A 63 -4.46 -18.28 -33.72
CA THR A 63 -4.95 -19.39 -34.55
C THR A 63 -3.91 -19.82 -35.58
N THR A 64 -2.86 -20.50 -35.14
CA THR A 64 -2.05 -21.31 -36.03
C THR A 64 -2.84 -22.56 -36.44
N PRO A 65 -2.57 -23.18 -37.61
CA PRO A 65 -3.31 -24.37 -38.08
C PRO A 65 -3.29 -25.55 -37.09
N ASN A 66 -2.23 -25.66 -36.27
CA ASN A 66 -2.11 -26.74 -35.25
C ASN A 66 -2.44 -26.25 -33.85
N PRO A 67 -3.49 -26.77 -33.18
CA PRO A 67 -3.87 -26.36 -31.80
C PRO A 67 -2.76 -26.51 -30.77
N CYS A 68 -1.80 -27.41 -30.97
CA CYS A 68 -0.65 -27.56 -30.06
C CYS A 68 0.27 -26.34 -30.02
N HIS A 69 0.15 -25.42 -30.98
CA HIS A 69 0.88 -24.16 -31.01
C HIS A 69 0.04 -22.97 -30.50
N TRP A 70 -1.19 -23.18 -30.04
CA TRP A 70 -2.00 -22.13 -29.48
C TRP A 70 -1.50 -21.71 -28.09
N SER A 71 -1.59 -20.45 -27.79
CA SER A 71 -1.16 -19.93 -26.48
C SER A 71 -1.93 -20.61 -25.34
N GLY A 72 -1.21 -21.22 -24.39
CA GLY A 72 -1.81 -21.93 -23.26
C GLY A 72 -2.24 -23.37 -23.57
N VAL A 73 -1.92 -23.93 -24.73
CA VAL A 73 -2.15 -25.33 -25.06
C VAL A 73 -0.81 -26.06 -25.13
N ASN A 74 -0.68 -27.19 -24.42
CA ASN A 74 0.47 -28.09 -24.55
C ASN A 74 -0.01 -29.49 -24.93
N CYS A 75 0.75 -30.15 -25.78
CA CYS A 75 0.49 -31.49 -26.23
C CYS A 75 1.67 -32.45 -25.88
N SER A 76 1.38 -33.73 -25.80
CA SER A 76 2.35 -34.83 -25.72
C SER A 76 2.08 -35.89 -26.81
N THR A 77 3.01 -36.80 -27.00
CA THR A 77 2.78 -37.96 -27.86
C THR A 77 1.75 -38.90 -27.25
N SER A 78 0.85 -39.44 -28.08
CA SER A 78 -0.09 -40.49 -27.67
C SER A 78 0.65 -41.76 -27.24
N ASP A 79 0.03 -42.64 -26.46
CA ASP A 79 0.61 -43.92 -26.01
C ASP A 79 1.00 -44.79 -27.20
N SER A 80 0.34 -44.64 -28.36
CA SER A 80 0.69 -45.34 -29.61
C SER A 80 1.86 -44.73 -30.34
N GLY A 81 2.34 -43.54 -29.98
CA GLY A 81 3.42 -42.79 -30.64
C GLY A 81 3.10 -42.26 -32.04
N SER A 82 1.83 -42.37 -32.50
CA SER A 82 1.42 -42.06 -33.88
C SER A 82 0.82 -40.68 -34.06
N SER A 83 0.41 -40.04 -32.99
CA SER A 83 -0.24 -38.68 -32.99
C SER A 83 0.13 -37.90 -31.72
N MET A 84 -0.15 -36.60 -31.73
CA MET A 84 -0.12 -35.73 -30.54
C MET A 84 -1.48 -35.73 -29.85
N VAL A 85 -1.51 -35.55 -28.53
CA VAL A 85 -2.71 -35.40 -27.72
C VAL A 85 -2.57 -34.18 -26.80
N VAL A 86 -3.67 -33.43 -26.58
CA VAL A 86 -3.69 -32.28 -25.69
C VAL A 86 -3.65 -32.74 -24.23
N THR A 87 -2.66 -32.29 -23.52
CA THR A 87 -2.45 -32.61 -22.09
C THR A 87 -2.67 -31.43 -21.16
N ASN A 88 -2.42 -30.20 -21.62
CA ASN A 88 -2.56 -29.00 -20.77
C ASN A 88 -3.34 -27.92 -21.50
N ILE A 89 -4.29 -27.30 -20.80
CA ILE A 89 -5.02 -26.12 -21.25
C ILE A 89 -4.98 -25.06 -20.17
N THR A 90 -4.52 -23.86 -20.53
CA THR A 90 -4.53 -22.64 -19.69
C THR A 90 -5.32 -21.55 -20.40
N LEU A 91 -6.51 -21.26 -19.90
CA LEU A 91 -7.38 -20.18 -20.34
C LEU A 91 -7.66 -19.20 -19.18
N ALA A 92 -6.67 -19.03 -18.31
CA ALA A 92 -6.74 -18.10 -17.20
C ALA A 92 -6.87 -16.66 -17.72
N ASN A 93 -7.85 -15.92 -17.18
CA ASN A 93 -8.06 -14.51 -17.49
C ASN A 93 -8.42 -14.18 -18.95
N TYR A 94 -9.13 -15.08 -19.61
CA TYR A 94 -9.67 -14.84 -20.95
C TYR A 94 -11.01 -14.09 -20.93
N GLY A 95 -11.53 -13.71 -19.73
CA GLY A 95 -12.85 -13.05 -19.58
C GLY A 95 -14.00 -13.94 -20.06
N LEU A 96 -13.86 -15.26 -19.87
CA LEU A 96 -14.86 -16.24 -20.27
C LEU A 96 -16.00 -16.31 -19.25
N SER A 97 -17.23 -16.43 -19.74
CA SER A 97 -18.42 -16.59 -18.89
C SER A 97 -19.34 -17.71 -19.37
N ASN A 98 -19.13 -18.20 -20.60
CA ASN A 98 -19.97 -19.22 -21.18
C ASN A 98 -19.63 -20.62 -20.65
N SER A 99 -20.48 -21.19 -19.81
CA SER A 99 -20.31 -22.51 -19.21
C SER A 99 -20.31 -23.68 -20.21
N SER A 100 -20.72 -23.50 -21.48
CA SER A 100 -20.61 -24.55 -22.50
C SER A 100 -19.17 -25.00 -22.77
N ILE A 101 -18.18 -24.19 -22.42
CA ILE A 101 -16.76 -24.54 -22.49
C ILE A 101 -16.45 -25.80 -21.69
N PHE A 102 -17.07 -25.96 -20.53
CA PHE A 102 -16.87 -27.13 -19.66
C PHE A 102 -17.27 -28.44 -20.35
N ALA A 103 -18.41 -28.44 -21.07
CA ALA A 103 -18.87 -29.61 -21.83
C ALA A 103 -17.89 -29.99 -22.95
N THR A 104 -17.30 -28.99 -23.59
CA THR A 104 -16.32 -29.21 -24.68
C THR A 104 -15.01 -29.77 -24.15
N ILE A 105 -14.46 -29.17 -23.09
CA ILE A 105 -13.20 -29.58 -22.46
C ILE A 105 -13.30 -31.00 -21.87
N CYS A 106 -14.44 -31.38 -21.31
CA CYS A 106 -14.67 -32.70 -20.73
C CYS A 106 -14.45 -33.88 -21.72
N ARG A 107 -14.50 -33.63 -23.01
CA ARG A 107 -14.25 -34.64 -24.05
C ARG A 107 -12.76 -34.94 -24.28
N LEU A 108 -11.86 -34.11 -23.74
CA LEU A 108 -10.39 -34.28 -23.83
C LEU A 108 -9.92 -35.29 -22.79
N HIS A 109 -9.96 -36.58 -23.10
CA HIS A 109 -9.66 -37.68 -22.18
C HIS A 109 -8.18 -37.76 -21.70
N ASN A 110 -7.25 -37.13 -22.45
CA ASN A 110 -5.83 -37.10 -22.09
C ASN A 110 -5.44 -35.84 -21.28
N LEU A 111 -6.40 -34.99 -20.91
CA LEU A 111 -6.11 -33.75 -20.22
C LEU A 111 -5.64 -34.02 -18.79
N LEU A 112 -4.44 -33.52 -18.45
CA LEU A 112 -3.82 -33.65 -17.14
C LEU A 112 -3.86 -32.34 -16.34
N PHE A 113 -3.85 -31.20 -17.04
CA PHE A 113 -3.78 -29.87 -16.47
C PHE A 113 -4.83 -28.95 -17.07
N LEU A 114 -5.66 -28.34 -16.21
CA LEU A 114 -6.69 -27.39 -16.63
C LEU A 114 -6.67 -26.16 -15.72
N ASP A 115 -6.39 -24.99 -16.30
CA ASP A 115 -6.47 -23.71 -15.64
C ASP A 115 -7.51 -22.81 -16.34
N LEU A 116 -8.63 -22.56 -15.65
CA LEU A 116 -9.70 -21.66 -16.06
C LEU A 116 -9.87 -20.51 -15.05
N SER A 117 -8.84 -20.22 -14.27
CA SER A 117 -8.87 -19.19 -13.23
C SER A 117 -9.10 -17.78 -13.81
N ARG A 118 -9.57 -16.87 -12.95
CA ARG A 118 -9.73 -15.44 -13.28
C ARG A 118 -10.62 -15.19 -14.49
N ASN A 119 -11.72 -15.90 -14.56
CA ASN A 119 -12.76 -15.71 -15.55
C ASN A 119 -14.07 -15.25 -14.86
N SER A 120 -15.19 -15.29 -15.56
CA SER A 120 -16.49 -14.83 -15.03
C SER A 120 -17.52 -15.97 -15.03
N PHE A 121 -17.07 -17.20 -14.83
CA PHE A 121 -17.98 -18.35 -14.77
C PHE A 121 -18.85 -18.29 -13.52
N THR A 122 -20.16 -18.40 -13.70
CA THR A 122 -21.16 -18.42 -12.62
C THR A 122 -21.68 -19.83 -12.35
N ASP A 123 -21.53 -20.73 -13.32
CA ASP A 123 -22.05 -22.09 -13.28
C ASP A 123 -21.11 -23.06 -13.97
N LEU A 124 -21.11 -24.31 -13.51
CA LEU A 124 -20.49 -25.45 -14.18
C LEU A 124 -21.56 -26.16 -14.99
N SER A 125 -21.26 -26.43 -16.28
CA SER A 125 -22.14 -27.27 -17.07
C SER A 125 -22.32 -28.65 -16.43
N GLY A 126 -23.53 -29.19 -16.40
CA GLY A 126 -23.79 -30.54 -15.87
C GLY A 126 -22.95 -31.67 -16.51
N GLN A 127 -22.37 -31.40 -17.71
CA GLN A 127 -21.44 -32.33 -18.36
C GLN A 127 -20.01 -32.22 -17.81
N PHE A 128 -19.68 -31.21 -17.03
CA PHE A 128 -18.38 -31.10 -16.35
C PHE A 128 -18.30 -32.00 -15.11
N PHE A 129 -19.44 -32.48 -14.60
CA PHE A 129 -19.41 -33.35 -13.42
C PHE A 129 -18.83 -34.73 -13.75
N PRO A 130 -18.12 -35.36 -12.82
CA PRO A 130 -17.34 -36.57 -13.06
C PRO A 130 -18.14 -37.75 -13.66
N SER A 131 -19.43 -37.83 -13.42
CA SER A 131 -20.31 -38.88 -13.98
C SER A 131 -20.39 -38.85 -15.51
N SER A 132 -20.16 -37.68 -16.14
CA SER A 132 -20.32 -37.47 -17.58
C SER A 132 -19.05 -36.95 -18.26
N CYS A 133 -17.96 -36.73 -17.52
CA CYS A 133 -16.73 -36.08 -17.99
C CYS A 133 -15.63 -37.11 -18.27
N SER A 134 -15.14 -37.20 -19.51
CA SER A 134 -14.14 -38.22 -19.92
C SER A 134 -12.72 -37.93 -19.35
N MET A 135 -12.38 -36.68 -19.02
CA MET A 135 -11.07 -36.33 -18.44
C MET A 135 -10.93 -36.67 -16.95
N LYS A 136 -12.00 -37.13 -16.28
CA LYS A 136 -12.01 -37.39 -14.83
C LYS A 136 -10.92 -38.36 -14.35
N ASP A 137 -10.57 -39.34 -15.18
CA ASP A 137 -9.63 -40.38 -14.82
C ASP A 137 -8.16 -39.96 -15.05
N GLY A 138 -7.91 -38.84 -15.74
CA GLY A 138 -6.59 -38.34 -16.05
C GLY A 138 -6.18 -37.05 -15.33
N LEU A 139 -7.16 -36.16 -15.05
CA LEU A 139 -6.89 -34.81 -14.59
C LEU A 139 -6.19 -34.79 -13.22
N ARG A 140 -5.03 -34.12 -13.16
CA ARG A 140 -4.20 -33.99 -11.95
C ARG A 140 -4.21 -32.57 -11.38
N PHE A 141 -4.36 -31.58 -12.22
CA PHE A 141 -4.37 -30.17 -11.83
C PHE A 141 -5.66 -29.50 -12.31
N LEU A 142 -6.41 -28.90 -11.38
CA LEU A 142 -7.59 -28.09 -11.67
C LEU A 142 -7.55 -26.78 -10.94
N ASN A 143 -7.52 -25.69 -11.68
CA ASN A 143 -7.62 -24.34 -11.14
C ASN A 143 -8.86 -23.62 -11.71
N LEU A 144 -9.84 -23.38 -10.85
CA LEU A 144 -11.05 -22.60 -11.11
C LEU A 144 -11.11 -21.32 -10.27
N SER A 145 -9.99 -20.91 -9.68
CA SER A 145 -9.95 -19.77 -8.75
C SER A 145 -10.36 -18.45 -9.40
N SER A 146 -10.83 -17.52 -8.59
CA SER A 146 -11.23 -16.17 -9.02
C SER A 146 -12.28 -16.20 -10.13
N ASN A 147 -13.37 -16.90 -9.88
CA ASN A 147 -14.59 -16.96 -10.67
C ASN A 147 -15.81 -16.57 -9.79
N GLN A 148 -17.02 -16.89 -10.24
CA GLN A 148 -18.27 -16.63 -9.50
C GLN A 148 -19.06 -17.93 -9.25
N LEU A 149 -18.35 -19.06 -9.23
CA LEU A 149 -18.94 -20.39 -9.13
C LEU A 149 -19.58 -20.62 -7.75
N ALA A 150 -20.81 -21.15 -7.73
CA ALA A 150 -21.60 -21.35 -6.52
C ALA A 150 -22.12 -22.79 -6.47
N HIS A 151 -21.22 -23.77 -6.38
CA HIS A 151 -21.50 -25.18 -6.35
C HIS A 151 -21.11 -25.82 -5.02
N PRO A 152 -21.69 -26.95 -4.64
CA PRO A 152 -21.15 -27.77 -3.57
C PRO A 152 -19.85 -28.45 -4.01
N LEU A 153 -18.91 -28.63 -3.08
CA LEU A 153 -17.60 -29.26 -3.38
C LEU A 153 -17.80 -30.73 -3.83
N SER A 154 -18.84 -31.41 -3.35
CA SER A 154 -19.21 -32.78 -3.73
C SER A 154 -19.36 -32.98 -5.24
N ASP A 155 -19.72 -31.94 -5.96
CA ASP A 155 -19.88 -32.01 -7.42
C ASP A 155 -18.58 -32.34 -8.15
N LEU A 156 -17.43 -32.07 -7.54
CA LEU A 156 -16.09 -32.36 -8.08
C LEU A 156 -15.49 -33.66 -7.54
N SER A 157 -16.15 -34.37 -6.64
CA SER A 157 -15.62 -35.53 -5.90
C SER A 157 -15.18 -36.73 -6.75
N GLY A 158 -15.60 -36.80 -7.99
CA GLY A 158 -15.24 -37.90 -8.91
C GLY A 158 -13.90 -37.74 -9.62
N PHE A 159 -13.24 -36.58 -9.52
CA PHE A 159 -11.90 -36.35 -10.07
C PHE A 159 -10.81 -36.96 -9.17
N LYS A 160 -10.73 -38.28 -9.09
CA LYS A 160 -9.94 -39.05 -8.12
C LYS A 160 -8.41 -38.94 -8.31
N GLN A 161 -7.96 -38.48 -9.49
CA GLN A 161 -6.54 -38.33 -9.81
C GLN A 161 -5.99 -36.94 -9.48
N LEU A 162 -6.84 -36.01 -9.02
CA LEU A 162 -6.41 -34.64 -8.67
C LEU A 162 -5.34 -34.68 -7.60
N GLU A 163 -4.24 -34.00 -7.92
CA GLU A 163 -3.10 -33.71 -7.03
C GLU A 163 -3.16 -32.27 -6.52
N ILE A 164 -3.65 -31.34 -7.34
CA ILE A 164 -3.79 -29.92 -7.01
C ILE A 164 -5.20 -29.44 -7.40
N LEU A 165 -5.89 -28.85 -6.41
CA LEU A 165 -7.21 -28.26 -6.60
C LEU A 165 -7.22 -26.85 -6.02
N ASP A 166 -7.40 -25.83 -6.87
CA ASP A 166 -7.58 -24.44 -6.46
C ASP A 166 -8.97 -23.95 -6.89
N LEU A 167 -9.84 -23.72 -5.88
CA LEU A 167 -11.18 -23.15 -6.02
C LEU A 167 -11.29 -21.79 -5.33
N SER A 168 -10.17 -21.16 -4.96
CA SER A 168 -10.15 -19.93 -4.18
C SER A 168 -10.91 -18.79 -4.85
N THR A 169 -11.43 -17.88 -4.04
CA THR A 169 -12.13 -16.69 -4.53
C THR A 169 -13.31 -17.02 -5.44
N ASN A 170 -14.26 -17.75 -4.87
CA ASN A 170 -15.51 -18.16 -5.51
C ASN A 170 -16.68 -18.07 -4.48
N SER A 171 -17.76 -18.80 -4.72
CA SER A 171 -18.90 -18.94 -3.83
C SER A 171 -19.20 -20.40 -3.50
N PHE A 172 -18.19 -21.27 -3.55
CA PHE A 172 -18.36 -22.71 -3.23
C PHE A 172 -18.85 -22.92 -1.80
N THR A 173 -19.61 -23.99 -1.61
CA THR A 173 -20.16 -24.41 -0.32
C THR A 173 -19.87 -25.90 -0.09
N SER A 174 -20.09 -26.37 1.13
CA SER A 174 -20.10 -27.79 1.46
C SER A 174 -21.07 -28.04 2.61
N ALA A 175 -21.85 -29.09 2.52
CA ALA A 175 -22.68 -29.57 3.63
C ALA A 175 -21.83 -30.35 4.66
N ASN A 176 -20.78 -31.04 4.18
CA ASN A 176 -19.84 -31.78 5.01
C ASN A 176 -18.47 -31.84 4.35
N LEU A 177 -17.64 -30.81 4.64
CA LEU A 177 -16.30 -30.67 4.03
C LEU A 177 -15.40 -31.90 4.26
N SER A 178 -15.52 -32.56 5.42
CA SER A 178 -14.76 -33.78 5.71
C SER A 178 -15.10 -34.96 4.77
N ALA A 179 -16.39 -35.15 4.48
CA ALA A 179 -16.83 -36.21 3.57
C ALA A 179 -16.39 -35.89 2.13
N ASP A 180 -16.50 -34.65 1.71
CA ASP A 180 -16.15 -34.22 0.36
C ASP A 180 -14.64 -34.40 0.11
N LEU A 181 -13.78 -34.00 1.06
CA LEU A 181 -12.32 -34.12 0.93
C LEU A 181 -11.83 -35.56 0.94
N GLY A 182 -12.49 -36.47 1.64
CA GLY A 182 -12.14 -37.89 1.64
C GLY A 182 -12.24 -38.57 0.27
N SER A 183 -12.91 -37.94 -0.70
CA SER A 183 -13.06 -38.46 -2.07
C SER A 183 -11.86 -38.20 -2.98
N PHE A 184 -10.96 -37.27 -2.65
CA PHE A 184 -9.80 -36.87 -3.46
C PHE A 184 -8.54 -37.66 -3.04
N ALA A 185 -8.42 -38.92 -3.42
CA ALA A 185 -7.43 -39.85 -2.88
C ALA A 185 -5.95 -39.49 -3.09
N LYS A 186 -5.61 -38.60 -4.05
CA LYS A 186 -4.23 -38.22 -4.41
C LYS A 186 -3.89 -36.76 -4.17
N LEU A 187 -4.76 -36.02 -3.49
CA LEU A 187 -4.60 -34.59 -3.32
C LEU A 187 -3.35 -34.24 -2.49
N LYS A 188 -2.55 -33.32 -2.99
CA LYS A 188 -1.33 -32.78 -2.36
C LYS A 188 -1.49 -31.32 -1.96
N SER A 189 -2.22 -30.53 -2.76
CA SER A 189 -2.48 -29.11 -2.50
C SER A 189 -3.95 -28.81 -2.70
N LEU A 190 -4.56 -28.19 -1.69
CA LEU A 190 -5.94 -27.76 -1.68
C LEU A 190 -6.07 -26.31 -1.26
N ASN A 191 -6.56 -25.49 -2.16
CA ASN A 191 -6.87 -24.08 -1.87
C ASN A 191 -8.37 -23.82 -2.04
N LEU A 192 -9.07 -23.62 -0.92
CA LEU A 192 -10.49 -23.26 -0.86
C LEU A 192 -10.70 -21.87 -0.28
N SER A 193 -9.65 -21.03 -0.22
CA SER A 193 -9.73 -19.72 0.42
C SER A 193 -10.74 -18.79 -0.24
N SER A 194 -11.28 -17.86 0.54
CA SER A 194 -12.25 -16.86 0.07
C SER A 194 -13.46 -17.47 -0.64
N ASN A 195 -14.17 -18.32 0.08
CA ASN A 195 -15.42 -18.98 -0.35
C ASN A 195 -16.51 -18.85 0.72
N LYS A 196 -17.54 -19.70 0.66
CA LYS A 196 -18.67 -19.72 1.61
C LYS A 196 -18.75 -21.03 2.40
N PHE A 197 -17.61 -21.71 2.57
CA PHE A 197 -17.57 -22.92 3.38
C PHE A 197 -17.89 -22.61 4.84
N ASN A 198 -18.79 -23.40 5.43
CA ASN A 198 -19.23 -23.28 6.82
C ASN A 198 -19.07 -24.64 7.54
N GLY A 199 -19.44 -24.69 8.84
CA GLY A 199 -19.21 -25.86 9.68
C GLY A 199 -17.79 -25.92 10.24
N GLY A 200 -17.31 -27.10 10.61
CA GLY A 200 -15.99 -27.29 11.23
C GLY A 200 -14.85 -27.45 10.22
N VAL A 201 -13.61 -27.30 10.72
CA VAL A 201 -12.41 -27.70 9.99
C VAL A 201 -12.49 -29.22 9.70
N PRO A 202 -12.11 -29.68 8.50
CA PRO A 202 -12.25 -31.09 8.12
C PRO A 202 -11.46 -32.02 9.05
N THR A 203 -12.10 -33.12 9.45
CA THR A 203 -11.53 -34.16 10.31
C THR A 203 -10.98 -35.34 9.51
N THR A 204 -11.38 -35.49 8.26
CA THR A 204 -10.94 -36.53 7.33
C THR A 204 -10.32 -35.91 6.10
N MET A 205 -9.07 -36.19 5.85
CA MET A 205 -8.31 -35.77 4.69
C MET A 205 -7.46 -36.94 4.18
N VAL A 206 -6.67 -36.73 3.15
CA VAL A 206 -5.76 -37.74 2.61
C VAL A 206 -4.35 -37.51 3.13
N ASP A 207 -3.61 -38.58 3.38
CA ASP A 207 -2.25 -38.52 3.95
C ASP A 207 -1.23 -37.86 3.00
N SER A 208 -1.54 -37.78 1.71
CA SER A 208 -0.70 -37.10 0.72
C SER A 208 -0.77 -35.56 0.78
N LEU A 209 -1.71 -34.99 1.54
CA LEU A 209 -1.93 -33.54 1.58
C LEU A 209 -0.77 -32.81 2.25
N ALA A 210 -0.14 -31.92 1.49
CA ALA A 210 0.95 -31.06 1.94
C ALA A 210 0.51 -29.61 2.18
N GLU A 211 -0.47 -29.12 1.44
CA GLU A 211 -0.95 -27.75 1.55
C GLU A 211 -2.48 -27.73 1.75
N LEU A 212 -2.91 -27.14 2.85
CA LEU A 212 -4.32 -26.91 3.17
C LEU A 212 -4.57 -25.42 3.44
N VAL A 213 -5.27 -24.77 2.52
CA VAL A 213 -5.60 -23.34 2.60
C VAL A 213 -7.12 -23.17 2.63
N LEU A 214 -7.66 -22.83 3.81
CA LEU A 214 -9.09 -22.65 4.09
C LEU A 214 -9.42 -21.21 4.53
N SER A 215 -8.51 -20.26 4.35
CA SER A 215 -8.66 -18.90 4.83
C SER A 215 -9.83 -18.14 4.18
N GLY A 216 -10.38 -17.15 4.91
CA GLY A 216 -11.46 -16.31 4.36
C GLY A 216 -12.77 -17.06 4.10
N ASN A 217 -13.17 -17.93 5.00
CA ASN A 217 -14.42 -18.69 4.96
C ASN A 217 -15.31 -18.42 6.21
N GLN A 218 -16.32 -19.23 6.41
CA GLN A 218 -17.24 -19.14 7.55
C GLN A 218 -17.09 -20.34 8.50
N LEU A 219 -15.89 -20.98 8.51
CA LEU A 219 -15.63 -22.14 9.35
C LEU A 219 -15.71 -21.78 10.82
N ASN A 220 -16.28 -22.66 11.64
CA ASN A 220 -16.51 -22.45 13.07
C ASN A 220 -16.15 -23.69 13.89
N GLY A 221 -16.30 -23.57 15.23
CA GLY A 221 -15.91 -24.64 16.15
C GLY A 221 -14.40 -24.73 16.36
N PRO A 222 -13.93 -25.76 17.08
CA PRO A 222 -12.52 -25.93 17.41
C PRO A 222 -11.71 -26.51 16.23
N ILE A 223 -10.39 -26.33 16.27
CA ILE A 223 -9.45 -27.05 15.41
C ILE A 223 -9.44 -28.54 15.86
N PRO A 224 -9.78 -29.48 14.98
CA PRO A 224 -9.94 -30.88 15.37
C PRO A 224 -8.62 -31.55 15.66
N GLU A 225 -8.57 -32.42 16.66
CA GLU A 225 -7.39 -33.20 17.07
C GLU A 225 -6.81 -34.02 15.91
N ARG A 226 -7.66 -34.63 15.06
CA ARG A 226 -7.20 -35.42 13.92
C ARG A 226 -6.37 -34.63 12.89
N LEU A 227 -6.42 -33.30 12.90
CA LEU A 227 -5.57 -32.47 12.04
C LEU A 227 -4.08 -32.75 12.27
N PHE A 228 -3.71 -32.99 13.52
CA PHE A 228 -2.32 -33.27 13.89
C PHE A 228 -1.80 -34.64 13.44
N ALA A 229 -2.64 -35.53 12.93
CA ALA A 229 -2.22 -36.80 12.34
C ALA A 229 -1.66 -36.68 10.92
N TYR A 230 -1.85 -35.55 10.23
CA TYR A 230 -1.43 -35.36 8.84
C TYR A 230 0.00 -34.81 8.74
N GLY A 231 0.99 -35.61 9.08
CA GLY A 231 2.43 -35.24 9.18
C GLY A 231 3.09 -34.79 7.89
N ASN A 232 2.42 -34.85 6.74
CA ASN A 232 2.92 -34.34 5.46
C ASN A 232 2.60 -32.86 5.23
N LEU A 233 1.79 -32.21 6.08
CA LEU A 233 1.45 -30.81 5.94
C LEU A 233 2.69 -29.91 6.06
N THR A 234 2.89 -29.07 5.07
CA THR A 234 3.89 -28.00 5.00
C THR A 234 3.23 -26.64 5.16
N VAL A 235 2.00 -26.45 4.67
CA VAL A 235 1.23 -25.22 4.79
C VAL A 235 -0.15 -25.50 5.38
N LEU A 236 -0.47 -24.83 6.47
CA LEU A 236 -1.79 -24.82 7.08
C LEU A 236 -2.26 -23.38 7.26
N ASP A 237 -3.24 -22.96 6.47
CA ASP A 237 -3.86 -21.63 6.56
C ASP A 237 -5.35 -21.75 6.89
N LEU A 238 -5.70 -21.43 8.14
CA LEU A 238 -7.05 -21.36 8.69
C LEU A 238 -7.47 -19.92 9.01
N SER A 239 -6.72 -18.92 8.54
CA SER A 239 -6.94 -17.52 8.89
C SER A 239 -8.28 -16.98 8.40
N GLN A 240 -8.74 -15.88 9.01
CA GLN A 240 -9.98 -15.18 8.61
C GLN A 240 -11.22 -16.11 8.56
N ASN A 241 -11.46 -16.80 9.67
CA ASN A 241 -12.62 -17.67 9.88
C ASN A 241 -13.32 -17.35 11.22
N ASN A 242 -14.22 -18.20 11.67
CA ASN A 242 -14.93 -18.03 12.96
C ASN A 242 -14.57 -19.15 13.95
N LEU A 243 -13.33 -19.67 13.89
CA LEU A 243 -12.85 -20.77 14.72
C LEU A 243 -12.77 -20.37 16.20
N THR A 244 -13.08 -21.30 17.09
CA THR A 244 -13.16 -21.08 18.53
C THR A 244 -12.42 -22.18 19.30
N GLY A 245 -12.34 -22.05 20.63
CA GLY A 245 -11.70 -23.04 21.49
C GLY A 245 -10.19 -22.91 21.54
N THR A 246 -9.54 -23.87 22.19
CA THR A 246 -8.09 -23.91 22.38
C THR A 246 -7.40 -24.68 21.26
N VAL A 247 -6.17 -24.30 20.97
CA VAL A 247 -5.30 -25.02 20.03
C VAL A 247 -4.51 -26.07 20.82
N ARG A 248 -4.57 -27.34 20.40
CA ARG A 248 -3.85 -28.41 21.07
C ARG A 248 -2.33 -28.27 20.95
N ASP A 249 -1.63 -28.75 21.96
CA ASP A 249 -0.16 -28.72 22.02
C ASP A 249 0.49 -30.01 21.47
N GLU A 250 0.19 -30.31 20.20
CA GLU A 250 0.60 -31.55 19.49
C GLU A 250 1.31 -31.30 18.17
N PHE A 251 1.90 -30.10 17.96
CA PHE A 251 2.52 -29.73 16.68
C PHE A 251 3.79 -30.52 16.34
N MET A 252 4.39 -31.24 17.26
CA MET A 252 5.55 -32.11 16.96
C MET A 252 5.26 -33.19 15.92
N SER A 253 4.00 -33.60 15.77
CA SER A 253 3.56 -34.57 14.76
C SER A 253 3.56 -33.98 13.35
N LEU A 254 3.46 -32.65 13.22
CA LEU A 254 3.53 -31.91 11.95
C LEU A 254 4.98 -31.52 11.63
N ALA A 255 5.90 -32.46 11.61
CA ALA A 255 7.34 -32.23 11.52
C ALA A 255 7.81 -31.55 10.21
N LYS A 256 6.96 -31.45 9.20
CA LYS A 256 7.22 -30.76 7.92
C LYS A 256 6.58 -29.37 7.81
N LEU A 257 5.86 -28.94 8.85
CA LEU A 257 5.11 -27.70 8.79
C LEU A 257 6.07 -26.48 8.68
N GLU A 258 5.93 -25.73 7.62
CA GLU A 258 6.72 -24.53 7.31
C GLU A 258 5.93 -23.24 7.56
N THR A 259 4.63 -23.26 7.32
CA THR A 259 3.73 -22.09 7.45
C THR A 259 2.48 -22.47 8.22
N LEU A 260 2.21 -21.76 9.31
CA LEU A 260 0.99 -21.87 10.13
C LEU A 260 0.33 -20.50 10.25
N LEU A 261 -0.88 -20.35 9.69
CA LEU A 261 -1.65 -19.12 9.73
C LEU A 261 -3.00 -19.37 10.41
N LEU A 262 -3.20 -18.76 11.58
CA LEU A 262 -4.41 -18.84 12.40
C LEU A 262 -5.08 -17.49 12.64
N SER A 263 -4.58 -16.43 12.00
CA SER A 263 -4.97 -15.03 12.21
C SER A 263 -6.45 -14.76 11.96
N GLY A 264 -7.05 -13.80 12.69
CA GLY A 264 -8.44 -13.38 12.42
C GLY A 264 -9.48 -14.45 12.73
N ASN A 265 -9.38 -15.05 13.93
CA ASN A 265 -10.30 -16.05 14.46
C ASN A 265 -10.76 -15.69 15.90
N LYS A 266 -11.38 -16.63 16.60
CA LYS A 266 -11.77 -16.52 18.02
C LYS A 266 -11.09 -17.60 18.86
N LEU A 267 -9.89 -18.04 18.44
CA LEU A 267 -9.09 -19.03 19.16
C LEU A 267 -8.65 -18.47 20.51
N SER A 268 -8.56 -19.32 21.52
CA SER A 268 -8.29 -18.92 22.91
C SER A 268 -7.34 -19.90 23.61
N GLY A 269 -7.02 -19.66 24.87
CA GLY A 269 -6.04 -20.42 25.63
C GLY A 269 -4.62 -19.96 25.36
N GLU A 270 -3.65 -20.77 25.71
CA GLU A 270 -2.22 -20.42 25.50
C GLU A 270 -1.73 -20.77 24.10
N ILE A 271 -0.66 -20.10 23.68
CA ILE A 271 0.07 -20.48 22.45
C ILE A 271 0.75 -21.84 22.71
N PRO A 272 0.56 -22.86 21.85
CA PRO A 272 1.11 -24.21 22.05
C PRO A 272 2.63 -24.20 22.14
N GLY A 273 3.18 -24.74 23.21
CA GLY A 273 4.64 -24.82 23.46
C GLY A 273 5.37 -25.73 22.47
N SER A 274 4.70 -26.79 21.98
CA SER A 274 5.24 -27.74 21.01
C SER A 274 5.63 -27.09 19.66
N LEU A 275 5.10 -25.94 19.32
CA LEU A 275 5.52 -25.15 18.14
C LEU A 275 7.02 -24.82 18.17
N SER A 276 7.61 -24.64 19.36
CA SER A 276 9.04 -24.42 19.54
C SER A 276 9.94 -25.57 19.02
N ASN A 277 9.37 -26.75 18.87
CA ASN A 277 10.08 -27.97 18.44
C ASN A 277 9.90 -28.30 16.95
N VAL A 278 9.04 -27.57 16.24
CA VAL A 278 8.83 -27.74 14.79
C VAL A 278 9.95 -27.01 14.03
N ARG A 279 11.00 -27.78 13.68
CA ARG A 279 12.25 -27.22 13.11
C ARG A 279 12.09 -26.60 11.73
N THR A 280 11.05 -26.96 11.01
CA THR A 280 10.74 -26.46 9.66
C THR A 280 9.91 -25.18 9.69
N LEU A 281 9.29 -24.84 10.86
CA LEU A 281 8.37 -23.72 10.96
C LEU A 281 9.09 -22.39 10.75
N SER A 282 8.88 -21.79 9.60
CA SER A 282 9.49 -20.54 9.19
C SER A 282 8.55 -19.35 9.41
N ARG A 283 7.25 -19.57 9.30
CA ARG A 283 6.21 -18.51 9.40
C ARG A 283 5.09 -18.93 10.33
N PHE A 284 4.87 -18.16 11.38
CA PHE A 284 3.76 -18.35 12.30
C PHE A 284 3.00 -17.04 12.51
N ALA A 285 1.70 -17.05 12.24
CA ALA A 285 0.80 -15.93 12.49
C ALA A 285 -0.47 -16.40 13.20
N ALA A 286 -0.74 -15.79 14.36
CA ALA A 286 -1.93 -16.05 15.17
C ALA A 286 -2.54 -14.71 15.69
N ASN A 287 -2.28 -13.61 14.97
CA ASN A 287 -2.79 -12.30 15.34
C ASN A 287 -4.32 -12.20 15.24
N GLN A 288 -4.90 -11.23 15.96
CA GLN A 288 -6.36 -11.03 15.99
C GLN A 288 -7.13 -12.31 16.45
N ASN A 289 -6.79 -12.77 17.65
CA ASN A 289 -7.43 -13.88 18.33
C ASN A 289 -7.65 -13.56 19.81
N ASN A 290 -8.05 -14.56 20.61
CA ASN A 290 -8.22 -14.43 22.04
C ASN A 290 -7.17 -15.24 22.82
N PHE A 291 -5.95 -15.40 22.30
CA PHE A 291 -4.87 -16.12 23.01
C PHE A 291 -4.45 -15.37 24.28
N THR A 292 -4.20 -16.15 25.33
CA THR A 292 -3.83 -15.67 26.68
C THR A 292 -2.55 -16.37 27.16
N GLY A 293 -2.08 -16.00 28.36
CA GLY A 293 -0.89 -16.62 28.95
C GLY A 293 0.42 -16.08 28.39
N PRO A 294 1.56 -16.69 28.78
CA PRO A 294 2.87 -16.25 28.38
C PRO A 294 3.24 -16.67 26.96
N ILE A 295 4.20 -15.96 26.35
CA ILE A 295 4.83 -16.39 25.10
C ILE A 295 5.71 -17.61 25.41
N PRO A 296 5.54 -18.74 24.67
CA PRO A 296 6.39 -19.92 24.88
C PRO A 296 7.87 -19.60 24.63
N SER A 297 8.76 -20.06 25.53
CA SER A 297 10.20 -19.93 25.32
C SER A 297 10.62 -20.67 24.03
N LYS A 298 11.62 -20.12 23.32
CA LYS A 298 12.20 -20.72 22.10
C LYS A 298 11.26 -20.84 20.90
N ILE A 299 10.06 -20.22 20.95
CA ILE A 299 9.12 -20.27 19.82
C ILE A 299 9.74 -19.67 18.53
N THR A 300 10.70 -18.76 18.69
CA THR A 300 11.40 -18.08 17.60
C THR A 300 12.59 -18.87 17.05
N ASN A 301 12.99 -20.00 17.65
CA ASN A 301 14.22 -20.72 17.29
C ASN A 301 14.33 -21.12 15.80
N HIS A 302 13.22 -21.24 15.11
CA HIS A 302 13.17 -21.63 13.70
C HIS A 302 12.36 -20.68 12.85
N VAL A 303 11.65 -19.71 13.48
CA VAL A 303 10.71 -18.81 12.83
C VAL A 303 11.42 -17.56 12.31
N ARG A 304 11.21 -17.24 11.04
CA ARG A 304 11.67 -15.98 10.43
C ARG A 304 10.66 -14.85 10.63
N MET A 305 9.38 -15.19 10.63
CA MET A 305 8.28 -14.24 10.69
C MET A 305 7.27 -14.69 11.74
N LEU A 306 7.12 -13.91 12.81
CA LEU A 306 6.20 -14.17 13.91
C LEU A 306 5.23 -12.99 14.08
N ASP A 307 3.93 -13.28 14.06
CA ASP A 307 2.88 -12.32 14.39
C ASP A 307 1.89 -12.88 15.41
N LEU A 308 1.96 -12.33 16.63
CA LEU A 308 1.07 -12.62 17.74
C LEU A 308 0.28 -11.37 18.16
N SER A 309 0.23 -10.34 17.32
CA SER A 309 -0.40 -9.07 17.66
C SER A 309 -1.91 -9.20 17.89
N TYR A 310 -2.49 -8.24 18.59
CA TYR A 310 -3.94 -8.19 18.90
C TYR A 310 -4.46 -9.48 19.53
N ASN A 311 -3.89 -9.81 20.69
CA ASN A 311 -4.29 -10.90 21.58
C ASN A 311 -4.33 -10.41 23.05
N TYR A 312 -4.41 -11.32 23.98
CA TYR A 312 -4.40 -11.06 25.43
C TYR A 312 -3.18 -11.72 26.10
N LEU A 313 -2.05 -11.86 25.36
CA LEU A 313 -0.83 -12.46 25.89
C LEU A 313 -0.27 -11.61 27.03
N SER A 314 0.24 -12.26 28.08
CA SER A 314 0.72 -11.62 29.31
C SER A 314 2.06 -12.18 29.73
N GLY A 315 2.63 -11.61 30.81
CA GLY A 315 3.96 -11.97 31.29
C GLY A 315 5.08 -11.32 30.49
N THR A 316 6.30 -11.78 30.69
CA THR A 316 7.51 -11.18 30.11
C THR A 316 7.87 -11.80 28.76
N ILE A 317 8.51 -11.01 27.90
CA ILE A 317 9.12 -11.52 26.66
C ILE A 317 10.34 -12.37 27.06
N PRO A 318 10.43 -13.66 26.64
CA PRO A 318 11.57 -14.51 26.97
C PRO A 318 12.90 -13.91 26.51
N ILE A 319 13.96 -14.07 27.31
CA ILE A 319 15.25 -13.39 27.10
C ILE A 319 15.93 -13.78 25.77
N ASP A 320 15.70 -14.99 25.29
CA ASP A 320 16.24 -15.54 24.05
C ASP A 320 15.32 -15.35 22.84
N PHE A 321 14.16 -14.72 23.05
CA PHE A 321 13.08 -14.58 22.05
C PHE A 321 13.52 -13.89 20.77
N LEU A 322 14.34 -12.85 20.84
CA LEU A 322 14.79 -12.06 19.69
C LEU A 322 16.13 -12.50 19.12
N SER A 323 16.78 -13.54 19.70
CA SER A 323 18.17 -13.90 19.41
C SER A 323 18.39 -14.85 18.25
N TYR A 324 17.33 -15.47 17.69
CA TYR A 324 17.48 -16.44 16.58
C TYR A 324 18.04 -15.76 15.32
N PRO A 325 19.14 -16.26 14.73
CA PRO A 325 19.87 -15.53 13.67
C PRO A 325 19.08 -15.24 12.39
N GLU A 326 18.08 -16.06 12.06
CA GLU A 326 17.27 -15.88 10.86
C GLU A 326 15.96 -15.13 11.13
N LEU A 327 15.68 -14.75 12.36
CA LEU A 327 14.47 -14.00 12.72
C LEU A 327 14.48 -12.60 12.09
N GLN A 328 13.50 -12.33 11.24
CA GLN A 328 13.42 -11.11 10.44
C GLN A 328 12.34 -10.16 10.93
N THR A 329 11.22 -10.69 11.37
CA THR A 329 10.05 -9.89 11.69
C THR A 329 9.32 -10.44 12.91
N VAL A 330 9.06 -9.55 13.86
CA VAL A 330 8.28 -9.85 15.07
C VAL A 330 7.24 -8.76 15.29
N ASP A 331 5.99 -9.17 15.46
CA ASP A 331 4.91 -8.29 15.90
C ASP A 331 4.22 -8.86 17.15
N LEU A 332 4.30 -8.12 18.23
CA LEU A 332 3.61 -8.38 19.51
C LEU A 332 2.65 -7.23 19.86
N THR A 333 2.32 -6.35 18.91
CA THR A 333 1.50 -5.16 19.15
C THR A 333 0.16 -5.52 19.78
N SER A 334 -0.34 -4.67 20.68
CA SER A 334 -1.66 -4.83 21.31
C SER A 334 -1.84 -6.16 22.03
N ASN A 335 -1.06 -6.32 23.10
CA ASN A 335 -1.14 -7.40 24.07
C ASN A 335 -1.05 -6.83 25.51
N MET A 336 -0.86 -7.69 26.51
CA MET A 336 -0.69 -7.30 27.90
C MET A 336 0.70 -7.67 28.44
N LEU A 337 1.71 -7.70 27.54
CA LEU A 337 3.09 -8.07 27.88
C LEU A 337 3.73 -7.03 28.78
N GLU A 338 4.54 -7.49 29.74
CA GLU A 338 5.23 -6.66 30.73
C GLU A 338 6.73 -6.98 30.82
N GLY A 339 7.44 -6.29 31.71
CA GLY A 339 8.90 -6.46 31.87
C GLY A 339 9.69 -5.70 30.79
N SER A 340 10.98 -6.01 30.66
CA SER A 340 11.89 -5.29 29.76
C SER A 340 11.99 -5.94 28.38
N ILE A 341 12.37 -5.13 27.38
CA ILE A 341 12.69 -5.62 26.04
C ILE A 341 14.01 -6.40 26.08
N PRO A 342 14.06 -7.66 25.58
CA PRO A 342 15.32 -8.41 25.52
C PRO A 342 16.38 -7.71 24.67
N GLY A 343 17.62 -7.65 25.14
CA GLY A 343 18.70 -6.94 24.45
C GLY A 343 19.45 -7.75 23.40
N ASN A 344 19.28 -9.08 23.36
CA ASN A 344 19.97 -9.93 22.42
C ASN A 344 19.12 -10.11 21.15
N LEU A 345 19.44 -9.32 20.10
CA LEU A 345 18.66 -9.28 18.87
C LEU A 345 19.34 -10.03 17.72
N SER A 346 18.55 -10.65 16.87
CA SER A 346 18.97 -11.25 15.61
C SER A 346 19.62 -10.22 14.69
N GLN A 347 20.72 -10.59 14.05
CA GLN A 347 21.37 -9.76 13.02
C GLN A 347 20.51 -9.59 11.76
N SER A 348 19.54 -10.48 11.55
CA SER A 348 18.62 -10.42 10.42
C SER A 348 17.32 -9.67 10.73
N LEU A 349 17.15 -9.17 11.97
CA LEU A 349 15.91 -8.53 12.40
C LEU A 349 15.69 -7.22 11.65
N TYR A 350 14.67 -7.22 10.81
CA TYR A 350 14.31 -6.10 9.96
C TYR A 350 13.17 -5.25 10.54
N ARG A 351 12.22 -5.90 11.25
CA ARG A 351 11.06 -5.22 11.85
C ARG A 351 10.78 -5.74 13.25
N LEU A 352 10.67 -4.80 14.19
CA LEU A 352 10.30 -5.05 15.58
C LEU A 352 9.14 -4.15 15.98
N ARG A 353 7.98 -4.75 16.29
CA ARG A 353 6.75 -4.07 16.69
C ARG A 353 6.26 -4.62 18.02
N HIS A 354 6.41 -3.86 19.07
CA HIS A 354 5.97 -4.18 20.42
C HIS A 354 5.03 -3.09 20.99
N GLY A 355 4.44 -2.26 20.13
CA GLY A 355 3.54 -1.18 20.52
C GLY A 355 2.31 -1.66 21.31
N ALA A 356 1.67 -0.77 22.05
CA ALA A 356 0.45 -1.01 22.82
C ALA A 356 0.54 -2.25 23.74
N ASN A 357 1.51 -2.24 24.65
CA ASN A 357 1.73 -3.24 25.71
C ASN A 357 1.96 -2.54 27.07
N ARG A 358 2.51 -3.27 28.05
CA ARG A 358 2.88 -2.76 29.37
C ARG A 358 4.38 -2.88 29.64
N LEU A 359 5.20 -2.91 28.55
CA LEU A 359 6.63 -3.07 28.64
C LEU A 359 7.27 -1.87 29.36
N GLY A 360 8.19 -2.16 30.29
CA GLY A 360 8.89 -1.17 31.10
C GLY A 360 10.40 -1.28 30.98
N GLY A 361 11.10 -0.54 31.84
CA GLY A 361 12.57 -0.48 31.81
C GLY A 361 13.11 0.36 30.65
N ASN A 362 14.39 0.28 30.41
CA ASN A 362 15.08 1.07 29.37
C ASN A 362 15.04 0.36 28.01
N ILE A 363 15.14 1.15 26.93
CA ILE A 363 15.43 0.61 25.60
C ILE A 363 16.88 0.09 25.64
N PRO A 364 17.13 -1.19 25.29
CA PRO A 364 18.48 -1.76 25.37
C PRO A 364 19.48 -1.08 24.42
N ASP A 365 20.70 -0.80 24.89
CA ASP A 365 21.77 -0.25 24.05
C ASP A 365 22.16 -1.19 22.88
N SER A 366 21.95 -2.49 23.07
CA SER A 366 22.22 -3.52 22.05
C SER A 366 21.16 -3.63 20.96
N ILE A 367 20.07 -2.84 21.03
CA ILE A 367 18.93 -2.95 20.10
C ILE A 367 19.33 -2.80 18.61
N CYS A 368 20.46 -2.15 18.34
CA CYS A 368 20.99 -1.91 17.00
C CYS A 368 22.27 -2.69 16.65
N ASP A 369 22.71 -3.62 17.51
CA ASP A 369 23.97 -4.34 17.26
C ASP A 369 23.92 -5.26 16.02
N GLY A 370 22.72 -5.66 15.58
CA GLY A 370 22.49 -6.40 14.33
C GLY A 370 22.55 -5.57 13.05
N GLY A 371 22.32 -4.26 13.14
CA GLY A 371 22.41 -3.30 12.03
C GLY A 371 21.33 -3.38 10.93
N SER A 372 20.49 -4.41 10.92
CA SER A 372 19.50 -4.66 9.86
C SER A 372 18.12 -4.03 10.11
N LEU A 373 17.89 -3.48 11.29
CA LEU A 373 16.59 -2.97 11.71
C LEU A 373 16.17 -1.75 10.89
N ALA A 374 15.01 -1.83 10.23
CA ALA A 374 14.42 -0.77 9.43
C ALA A 374 13.16 -0.17 10.07
N PHE A 375 12.43 -0.93 10.87
CA PHE A 375 11.21 -0.49 11.54
C PHE A 375 11.27 -0.85 13.01
N LEU A 376 11.23 0.17 13.88
CA LEU A 376 11.19 0.03 15.34
C LEU A 376 9.98 0.78 15.88
N GLU A 377 8.99 0.03 16.37
CA GLU A 377 7.74 0.55 16.93
C GLU A 377 7.55 0.02 18.35
N LEU A 378 7.75 0.89 19.34
CA LEU A 378 7.66 0.60 20.78
C LEU A 378 6.66 1.53 21.48
N ASP A 379 5.79 2.16 20.72
CA ASP A 379 4.83 3.15 21.22
C ASP A 379 3.80 2.56 22.18
N ASN A 380 3.15 3.44 22.97
CA ASN A 380 2.11 3.05 23.93
C ASN A 380 2.57 1.95 24.90
N ASN A 381 3.65 2.20 25.62
CA ASN A 381 4.23 1.33 26.64
C ASN A 381 4.57 2.12 27.92
N GLN A 382 5.33 1.53 28.82
CA GLN A 382 5.79 2.14 30.07
C GLN A 382 7.31 2.27 30.10
N LEU A 383 7.96 2.39 28.93
CA LEU A 383 9.42 2.46 28.80
C LEU A 383 9.95 3.73 29.49
N THR A 384 11.05 3.59 30.18
CA THR A 384 11.72 4.63 31.00
C THR A 384 13.15 4.86 30.55
N GLY A 385 13.86 5.77 31.22
CA GLY A 385 15.25 6.12 30.92
C GLY A 385 15.38 6.98 29.66
N ASN A 386 16.61 7.11 29.18
CA ASN A 386 16.93 7.94 28.04
C ASN A 386 16.79 7.16 26.72
N ILE A 387 16.61 7.89 25.62
CA ILE A 387 16.77 7.32 24.27
C ILE A 387 18.24 6.96 24.09
N PRO A 388 18.61 5.69 23.84
CA PRO A 388 20.02 5.30 23.76
C PRO A 388 20.67 5.86 22.49
N SER A 389 21.87 6.44 22.64
CA SER A 389 22.69 6.91 21.50
C SER A 389 23.06 5.77 20.53
N ALA A 390 23.06 4.54 21.02
CA ALA A 390 23.29 3.33 20.22
C ALA A 390 22.28 3.12 19.10
N LEU A 391 21.10 3.75 19.16
CA LEU A 391 20.14 3.75 18.04
C LEU A 391 20.76 4.27 16.72
N SER A 392 21.77 5.14 16.81
CA SER A 392 22.55 5.62 15.65
C SER A 392 23.24 4.52 14.85
N LYS A 393 23.43 3.34 15.42
CA LYS A 393 24.00 2.16 14.71
C LYS A 393 23.00 1.53 13.75
N CYS A 394 21.69 1.73 13.92
CA CYS A 394 20.62 1.23 13.04
C CYS A 394 20.51 2.03 11.74
N ARG A 395 21.57 2.10 10.94
CA ARG A 395 21.62 2.91 9.70
C ARG A 395 20.56 2.54 8.65
N GLY A 396 19.91 1.39 8.81
CA GLY A 396 18.78 0.96 7.98
C GLY A 396 17.44 1.55 8.38
N LEU A 397 17.35 2.23 9.53
CA LEU A 397 16.09 2.61 10.15
C LEU A 397 15.37 3.68 9.32
N SER A 398 14.15 3.37 8.86
CA SER A 398 13.26 4.30 8.15
C SER A 398 12.11 4.80 9.03
N LEU A 399 11.71 4.02 10.05
CA LEU A 399 10.69 4.40 11.01
C LEU A 399 11.14 4.14 12.45
N LEU A 400 11.09 5.18 13.28
CA LEU A 400 11.29 5.12 14.73
C LEU A 400 10.06 5.69 15.42
N ASN A 401 9.31 4.83 16.10
CA ASN A 401 8.14 5.22 16.88
C ASN A 401 8.31 4.81 18.34
N LEU A 402 8.55 5.81 19.19
CA LEU A 402 8.70 5.69 20.64
C LEU A 402 7.61 6.47 21.40
N ALA A 403 6.54 6.86 20.71
CA ALA A 403 5.49 7.70 21.27
C ALA A 403 4.79 7.09 22.47
N SER A 404 4.20 7.93 23.31
CA SER A 404 3.36 7.49 24.44
C SER A 404 4.08 6.49 25.36
N ASN A 405 5.22 6.94 25.91
CA ASN A 405 6.03 6.22 26.88
C ASN A 405 6.38 7.13 28.07
N GLN A 406 7.36 6.75 28.89
CA GLN A 406 7.89 7.54 29.99
C GLN A 406 9.36 7.89 29.79
N LEU A 407 9.84 7.94 28.53
CA LEU A 407 11.21 8.27 28.19
C LEU A 407 11.56 9.69 28.64
N GLN A 408 12.79 9.89 29.10
CA GLN A 408 13.26 11.15 29.65
C GLN A 408 14.63 11.56 29.09
N GLY A 409 15.14 12.71 29.52
CA GLY A 409 16.42 13.23 29.03
C GLY A 409 16.35 13.81 27.62
N PRO A 410 17.48 14.30 27.10
CA PRO A 410 17.55 14.88 25.77
C PRO A 410 17.52 13.79 24.68
N VAL A 411 17.08 14.17 23.49
CA VAL A 411 17.23 13.32 22.30
C VAL A 411 18.71 13.34 21.87
N PRO A 412 19.36 12.17 21.74
CA PRO A 412 20.77 12.14 21.32
C PRO A 412 20.97 12.71 19.92
N ALA A 413 21.91 13.67 19.78
CA ALA A 413 22.29 14.21 18.47
C ALA A 413 22.74 13.13 17.47
N ALA A 414 23.31 12.03 17.97
CA ALA A 414 23.74 10.88 17.16
C ALA A 414 22.61 10.26 16.30
N ILE A 415 21.34 10.50 16.59
CA ILE A 415 20.19 10.05 15.78
C ILE A 415 20.27 10.65 14.36
N SER A 416 20.90 11.81 14.19
CA SER A 416 21.11 12.44 12.87
C SER A 416 21.88 11.57 11.88
N SER A 417 22.62 10.56 12.33
CA SER A 417 23.31 9.60 11.47
C SER A 417 22.38 8.56 10.78
N LEU A 418 21.08 8.59 11.11
CA LEU A 418 20.07 7.72 10.50
C LEU A 418 19.59 8.30 9.15
N ASP A 419 20.44 8.25 8.16
CA ASP A 419 20.26 8.86 6.83
C ASP A 419 19.03 8.35 6.05
N LYS A 420 18.44 7.22 6.45
CA LYS A 420 17.23 6.64 5.87
C LYS A 420 15.95 6.94 6.65
N LEU A 421 16.04 7.65 7.76
CA LEU A 421 14.91 7.89 8.63
C LEU A 421 13.88 8.80 7.95
N GLU A 422 12.69 8.27 7.74
CA GLU A 422 11.55 8.96 7.12
C GLU A 422 10.53 9.44 8.16
N VAL A 423 10.37 8.69 9.24
CA VAL A 423 9.37 8.95 10.28
C VAL A 423 10.00 8.86 11.65
N LEU A 424 9.95 9.97 12.39
CA LEU A 424 10.38 10.06 13.80
C LEU A 424 9.19 10.50 14.67
N LYS A 425 8.73 9.61 15.54
CA LYS A 425 7.64 9.84 16.48
C LYS A 425 8.10 9.64 17.91
N LEU A 426 8.17 10.74 18.65
CA LEU A 426 8.61 10.79 20.06
C LEU A 426 7.56 11.42 20.99
N GLN A 427 6.38 11.75 20.46
CA GLN A 427 5.34 12.50 21.19
C GLN A 427 4.86 11.77 22.46
N MET A 428 4.33 12.55 23.42
CA MET A 428 3.76 12.03 24.67
C MET A 428 4.78 11.23 25.49
N ASN A 429 5.91 11.87 25.82
CA ASN A 429 6.97 11.35 26.69
C ASN A 429 7.34 12.40 27.76
N LYS A 430 8.48 12.24 28.41
CA LYS A 430 9.07 13.20 29.38
C LYS A 430 10.43 13.72 28.89
N LEU A 431 10.63 13.74 27.57
CA LEU A 431 11.86 14.20 26.94
C LEU A 431 12.05 15.71 27.19
N ASN A 432 13.30 16.12 27.32
CA ASN A 432 13.66 17.51 27.62
C ASN A 432 14.87 17.97 26.81
N GLY A 433 15.39 19.15 27.13
CA GLY A 433 16.48 19.79 26.37
C GLY A 433 15.95 20.55 25.17
N SER A 434 16.82 20.88 24.22
CA SER A 434 16.45 21.55 22.96
C SER A 434 16.21 20.53 21.82
N ILE A 435 15.46 20.95 20.82
CA ILE A 435 15.39 20.21 19.56
C ILE A 435 16.80 20.20 18.94
N PRO A 436 17.39 19.02 18.66
CA PRO A 436 18.73 18.94 18.08
C PRO A 436 18.81 19.63 16.71
N VAL A 437 19.78 20.51 16.52
CA VAL A 437 20.01 21.16 15.22
C VAL A 437 20.43 20.14 14.17
N GLU A 438 21.07 19.06 14.60
CA GLU A 438 21.52 17.93 13.77
C GLU A 438 20.36 17.17 13.12
N PHE A 439 19.11 17.38 13.54
CA PHE A 439 17.96 16.81 12.82
C PHE A 439 17.89 17.29 11.37
N SER A 440 18.52 18.45 11.05
CA SER A 440 18.68 18.93 9.67
C SER A 440 19.47 17.98 8.76
N ASP A 441 20.22 17.04 9.31
CA ASP A 441 21.00 16.05 8.56
C ASP A 441 20.14 14.84 8.10
N LEU A 442 18.94 14.68 8.66
CA LEU A 442 17.99 13.62 8.33
C LEU A 442 17.29 13.88 6.98
N ALA A 443 18.04 13.84 5.90
CA ALA A 443 17.59 14.28 4.56
C ALA A 443 16.32 13.56 4.05
N MET A 444 16.00 12.38 4.57
CA MET A 444 14.81 11.61 4.18
C MET A 444 13.59 11.88 5.07
N LEU A 445 13.75 12.65 6.15
CA LEU A 445 12.70 12.86 7.14
C LEU A 445 11.49 13.57 6.52
N SER A 446 10.35 12.93 6.57
CA SER A 446 9.06 13.43 6.10
C SER A 446 8.11 13.80 7.25
N THR A 447 8.25 13.10 8.38
CA THR A 447 7.41 13.31 9.56
C THR A 447 8.26 13.43 10.80
N LEU A 448 8.15 14.57 11.48
CA LEU A 448 8.73 14.80 12.79
C LEU A 448 7.61 15.16 13.76
N ASN A 449 7.37 14.30 14.74
CA ASN A 449 6.45 14.56 15.83
C ASN A 449 7.17 14.34 17.17
N VAL A 450 7.39 15.43 17.90
CA VAL A 450 7.98 15.42 19.25
C VAL A 450 7.05 16.04 20.30
N SER A 451 5.79 16.28 19.92
CA SER A 451 4.80 17.02 20.72
C SER A 451 4.54 16.40 22.08
N TYR A 452 4.01 17.21 23.00
CA TYR A 452 3.67 16.81 24.36
C TYR A 452 4.82 16.14 25.10
N ASN A 453 5.94 16.86 25.17
CA ASN A 453 7.12 16.56 25.95
C ASN A 453 7.49 17.75 26.86
N SER A 454 8.76 17.96 27.13
CA SER A 454 9.29 19.10 27.89
C SER A 454 10.45 19.77 27.16
N PHE A 455 10.41 19.77 25.81
CA PHE A 455 11.41 20.46 25.01
C PHE A 455 11.37 21.98 25.27
N ALA A 456 12.56 22.60 25.31
CA ALA A 456 12.73 24.02 25.54
C ALA A 456 13.73 24.62 24.55
N GLY A 457 13.98 25.92 24.65
CA GLY A 457 14.86 26.63 23.72
C GLY A 457 14.11 27.12 22.50
N VAL A 458 14.76 27.18 21.35
CA VAL A 458 14.18 27.73 20.12
C VAL A 458 14.03 26.67 19.03
N ILE A 459 13.17 26.89 18.04
CA ILE A 459 13.09 26.07 16.87
C ILE A 459 14.37 26.30 16.02
N PRO A 460 15.19 25.27 15.75
CA PRO A 460 16.37 25.43 14.90
C PRO A 460 15.97 25.82 13.47
N SER A 461 16.56 26.91 12.97
CA SER A 461 16.26 27.40 11.60
C SER A 461 16.60 26.36 10.51
N GLU A 462 17.58 25.51 10.80
CA GLU A 462 18.13 24.46 9.94
C GLU A 462 17.13 23.36 9.63
N ILE A 463 16.16 23.09 10.52
CA ILE A 463 15.15 22.04 10.34
C ILE A 463 14.32 22.27 9.06
N PHE A 464 14.15 23.53 8.68
CA PHE A 464 13.41 23.91 7.48
C PHE A 464 14.20 23.72 6.17
N ARG A 465 15.47 23.23 6.23
CA ARG A 465 16.23 22.75 5.09
C ARG A 465 15.87 21.33 4.68
N LEU A 466 15.12 20.62 5.52
CA LEU A 466 14.62 19.27 5.23
C LEU A 466 13.58 19.33 4.11
N TYR A 467 14.04 19.11 2.89
CA TYR A 467 13.20 19.26 1.69
C TYR A 467 12.07 18.23 1.57
N LYS A 468 12.11 17.12 2.34
CA LYS A 468 11.04 16.11 2.39
C LYS A 468 10.06 16.31 3.56
N LEU A 469 10.35 17.23 4.46
CA LEU A 469 9.53 17.44 5.65
C LEU A 469 8.12 17.89 5.25
N SER A 470 7.14 17.05 5.57
CA SER A 470 5.72 17.28 5.26
C SER A 470 4.87 17.53 6.52
N ILE A 471 5.23 16.92 7.63
CA ILE A 471 4.55 17.07 8.93
C ILE A 471 5.57 17.45 9.98
N LEU A 472 5.34 18.60 10.63
CA LEU A 472 6.10 19.06 11.80
C LEU A 472 5.12 19.35 12.93
N ASP A 473 5.20 18.52 13.99
CA ASP A 473 4.39 18.66 15.18
C ASP A 473 5.28 18.82 16.42
N LEU A 474 5.25 20.03 17.00
CA LEU A 474 6.00 20.45 18.18
C LEU A 474 5.02 20.96 19.27
N GLN A 475 3.75 20.59 19.22
CA GLN A 475 2.72 21.08 20.13
C GLN A 475 2.95 20.65 21.59
N GLY A 476 2.58 21.49 22.52
CA GLY A 476 2.48 21.08 23.94
C GLY A 476 3.83 20.88 24.63
N ASP A 477 4.81 21.71 24.25
CA ASP A 477 6.14 21.76 24.81
C ASP A 477 6.41 23.11 25.52
N ASN A 478 7.65 23.45 25.77
CA ASN A 478 8.05 24.75 26.33
C ASN A 478 9.00 25.51 25.39
N ILE A 479 8.76 25.40 24.08
CA ILE A 479 9.59 25.98 23.03
C ILE A 479 9.29 27.47 22.94
N GLY A 480 10.35 28.31 22.99
CA GLY A 480 10.25 29.76 22.95
C GLY A 480 10.93 30.38 21.73
N GLY A 481 11.14 31.71 21.81
CA GLY A 481 11.72 32.48 20.74
C GLY A 481 10.78 32.68 19.55
N ALA A 482 11.30 33.26 18.48
CA ALA A 482 10.52 33.53 17.27
C ALA A 482 10.47 32.32 16.34
N ILE A 483 9.39 32.19 15.58
CA ILE A 483 9.30 31.23 14.48
C ILE A 483 10.31 31.61 13.40
N PRO A 484 11.25 30.73 13.02
CA PRO A 484 12.29 31.11 12.04
C PRO A 484 11.74 31.45 10.66
N ILE A 485 12.22 32.54 10.07
CA ILE A 485 11.77 32.96 8.72
C ILE A 485 12.09 31.92 7.63
N SER A 486 13.09 31.06 7.86
CA SER A 486 13.43 29.95 6.95
C SER A 486 12.28 28.94 6.70
N ILE A 487 11.24 28.97 7.54
CA ILE A 487 10.03 28.14 7.33
C ILE A 487 9.39 28.41 5.97
N SER A 488 9.43 29.66 5.49
CA SER A 488 8.88 30.04 4.18
C SER A 488 9.48 29.29 3.00
N SER A 489 10.66 28.70 3.21
CA SER A 489 11.42 27.94 2.19
C SER A 489 11.15 26.43 2.21
N SER A 490 10.22 25.93 3.04
CA SER A 490 9.90 24.50 3.15
C SER A 490 8.90 24.09 2.05
N PRO A 491 9.33 23.39 0.98
CA PRO A 491 8.53 23.26 -0.22
C PRO A 491 7.44 22.18 -0.12
N PHE A 492 7.49 21.31 0.90
CA PHE A 492 6.59 20.16 1.05
C PHE A 492 5.88 20.11 2.40
N LEU A 493 6.01 21.17 3.22
CA LEU A 493 5.36 21.22 4.52
C LEU A 493 3.85 21.40 4.34
N ILE A 494 3.06 20.38 4.66
CA ILE A 494 1.60 20.35 4.52
C ILE A 494 0.88 20.56 5.85
N GLU A 495 1.55 20.25 6.96
CA GLU A 495 1.00 20.38 8.31
C GLU A 495 2.05 20.91 9.28
N LEU A 496 1.69 22.00 9.97
CA LEU A 496 2.52 22.63 10.99
C LEU A 496 1.71 22.81 12.26
N ASN A 497 2.17 22.17 13.33
CA ASN A 497 1.55 22.28 14.64
C ASN A 497 2.59 22.76 15.67
N LEU A 498 2.45 24.02 16.10
CA LEU A 498 3.28 24.69 17.10
C LEU A 498 2.46 25.16 18.30
N GLY A 499 1.21 24.74 18.42
CA GLY A 499 0.29 25.19 19.47
C GLY A 499 0.78 24.82 20.88
N ASN A 500 0.29 25.54 21.88
CA ASN A 500 0.58 25.31 23.29
C ASN A 500 2.11 25.27 23.57
N ASN A 501 2.77 26.43 23.32
CA ASN A 501 4.21 26.63 23.50
C ASN A 501 4.47 28.06 24.10
N SER A 502 5.70 28.49 24.09
CA SER A 502 6.11 29.85 24.58
C SER A 502 6.67 30.73 23.46
N LEU A 503 6.19 30.51 22.21
CA LEU A 503 6.69 31.23 21.03
C LEU A 503 6.33 32.73 21.09
N THR A 504 7.24 33.59 20.64
CA THR A 504 7.14 35.06 20.68
C THR A 504 7.36 35.65 19.28
N GLY A 505 7.24 36.98 19.19
CA GLY A 505 7.45 37.71 17.94
C GLY A 505 6.26 37.65 16.99
N THR A 506 6.50 37.94 15.71
CA THR A 506 5.43 37.99 14.71
C THR A 506 5.36 36.68 13.90
N ILE A 507 4.19 36.39 13.33
CA ILE A 507 4.03 35.28 12.40
C ILE A 507 4.81 35.57 11.12
N PRO A 508 5.84 34.79 10.76
CA PRO A 508 6.56 34.98 9.51
C PRO A 508 5.73 34.56 8.29
N PRO A 509 6.16 34.88 7.07
CA PRO A 509 5.59 34.28 5.87
C PRO A 509 5.63 32.75 5.94
N MET A 510 4.51 32.10 5.72
CA MET A 510 4.38 30.65 5.76
C MET A 510 4.56 30.05 4.35
N PRO A 511 5.01 28.78 4.24
CA PRO A 511 5.17 28.12 2.95
C PRO A 511 3.82 27.87 2.29
N PRO A 512 3.65 28.14 0.99
CA PRO A 512 2.38 27.95 0.27
C PRO A 512 1.92 26.48 0.21
N SER A 513 2.81 25.54 0.56
CA SER A 513 2.52 24.10 0.60
C SER A 513 1.63 23.66 1.77
N LEU A 514 1.45 24.53 2.79
CA LEU A 514 0.57 24.24 3.93
C LEU A 514 -0.87 24.08 3.45
N SER A 515 -1.40 22.87 3.62
CA SER A 515 -2.73 22.50 3.10
C SER A 515 -3.63 21.85 4.15
N THR A 516 -3.08 21.14 5.12
CA THR A 516 -3.87 20.41 6.12
C THR A 516 -4.18 21.28 7.32
N ALA A 517 -3.15 21.77 8.01
CA ALA A 517 -3.32 22.56 9.21
C ALA A 517 -2.14 23.50 9.47
N LEU A 518 -2.46 24.69 9.95
CA LEU A 518 -1.55 25.61 10.60
C LEU A 518 -2.12 25.92 11.99
N ASN A 519 -1.52 25.31 13.01
CA ASN A 519 -1.86 25.55 14.40
C ASN A 519 -0.73 26.30 15.12
N LEU A 520 -1.00 27.54 15.52
CA LEU A 520 -0.12 28.41 16.32
C LEU A 520 -0.79 28.83 17.64
N SER A 521 -1.86 28.15 18.03
CA SER A 521 -2.67 28.51 19.20
C SER A 521 -1.88 28.42 20.51
N ASP A 522 -2.33 29.15 21.50
CA ASP A 522 -1.79 29.12 22.87
C ASP A 522 -0.26 29.36 22.88
N ASN A 523 0.13 30.58 22.50
CA ASN A 523 1.49 31.08 22.41
C ASN A 523 1.54 32.56 22.82
N HIS A 524 2.69 33.22 22.68
CA HIS A 524 2.90 34.66 22.98
C HIS A 524 3.17 35.43 21.68
N LEU A 525 2.63 34.96 20.54
CA LEU A 525 2.79 35.64 19.25
C LEU A 525 2.09 37.00 19.26
N SER A 526 2.71 37.99 18.62
CA SER A 526 2.24 39.40 18.63
C SER A 526 2.27 40.01 17.23
N GLY A 527 1.80 41.23 17.11
CA GLY A 527 1.70 41.92 15.82
C GLY A 527 0.52 41.48 14.96
N PRO A 528 0.45 41.96 13.71
CA PRO A 528 -0.68 41.67 12.83
C PRO A 528 -0.62 40.27 12.22
N ILE A 529 -1.76 39.70 11.83
CA ILE A 529 -1.84 38.55 10.95
C ILE A 529 -1.24 38.97 9.59
N PRO A 530 -0.25 38.24 9.04
CA PRO A 530 0.42 38.63 7.81
C PRO A 530 -0.56 38.73 6.64
N SER A 531 -0.49 39.82 5.87
CA SER A 531 -1.38 40.01 4.71
C SER A 531 -1.19 38.97 3.61
N ASN A 532 0.04 38.36 3.49
CA ASN A 532 0.36 37.32 2.55
C ASN A 532 -0.20 35.94 2.94
N ILE A 533 -1.02 35.83 4.02
CA ILE A 533 -1.67 34.57 4.41
C ILE A 533 -2.54 33.98 3.29
N TYR A 534 -2.95 34.82 2.30
CA TYR A 534 -3.69 34.37 1.12
C TYR A 534 -2.90 33.35 0.26
N SER A 535 -1.56 33.28 0.40
CA SER A 535 -0.75 32.29 -0.30
C SER A 535 -1.04 30.86 0.14
N LEU A 536 -1.70 30.68 1.31
CA LEU A 536 -2.09 29.38 1.84
C LEU A 536 -3.45 28.93 1.27
N SER A 537 -3.62 28.97 -0.05
CA SER A 537 -4.92 28.76 -0.73
C SER A 537 -5.56 27.42 -0.39
N GLU A 538 -4.75 26.39 -0.10
CA GLU A 538 -5.17 25.02 0.17
C GLU A 538 -5.37 24.72 1.67
N LEU A 539 -5.12 25.68 2.56
CA LEU A 539 -5.17 25.44 4.00
C LEU A 539 -6.60 25.14 4.45
N GLU A 540 -6.78 24.03 5.18
CA GLU A 540 -8.08 23.60 5.70
C GLU A 540 -8.35 24.14 7.12
N ILE A 541 -7.34 24.16 7.97
CA ILE A 541 -7.45 24.56 9.38
C ILE A 541 -6.43 25.65 9.69
N LEU A 542 -6.90 26.78 10.18
CA LEU A 542 -6.07 27.85 10.72
C LEU A 542 -6.50 28.15 12.15
N ASP A 543 -5.62 27.84 13.11
CA ASP A 543 -5.82 28.15 14.52
C ASP A 543 -4.73 29.09 15.04
N LEU A 544 -5.09 30.33 15.33
CA LEU A 544 -4.24 31.37 15.90
C LEU A 544 -4.74 31.83 17.29
N SER A 545 -5.64 31.06 17.91
CA SER A 545 -6.28 31.44 19.18
C SER A 545 -5.28 31.52 20.34
N TYR A 546 -5.67 32.22 21.38
CA TYR A 546 -4.87 32.37 22.61
C TYR A 546 -3.46 32.88 22.31
N ASN A 547 -3.39 34.08 21.68
CA ASN A 547 -2.13 34.79 21.41
C ASN A 547 -2.29 36.29 21.74
N ASN A 548 -1.25 37.09 21.46
CA ASN A 548 -1.28 38.56 21.62
C ASN A 548 -1.31 39.26 20.25
N LEU A 549 -1.98 38.65 19.26
CA LEU A 549 -2.10 39.21 17.91
C LEU A 549 -2.97 40.45 17.92
N SER A 550 -2.58 41.48 17.13
CA SER A 550 -3.22 42.79 17.08
C SER A 550 -3.38 43.27 15.63
N GLY A 551 -4.06 44.41 15.45
CA GLY A 551 -4.34 44.97 14.14
C GLY A 551 -5.59 44.38 13.51
N GLU A 552 -5.87 44.79 12.27
CA GLU A 552 -7.07 44.34 11.55
C GLU A 552 -6.92 42.89 11.01
N VAL A 553 -8.04 42.18 10.96
CA VAL A 553 -8.13 40.91 10.29
C VAL A 553 -8.02 41.11 8.78
N PRO A 554 -6.97 40.55 8.11
CA PRO A 554 -6.78 40.78 6.69
C PRO A 554 -7.97 40.29 5.86
N SER A 555 -8.49 41.14 4.97
CA SER A 555 -9.58 40.77 4.05
C SER A 555 -9.22 39.60 3.15
N SER A 556 -7.92 39.39 2.90
CA SER A 556 -7.36 38.24 2.13
C SER A 556 -7.63 36.87 2.76
N LEU A 557 -7.91 36.78 4.07
CA LEU A 557 -8.37 35.52 4.69
C LEU A 557 -9.67 35.00 4.07
N GLY A 558 -10.58 35.88 3.61
CA GLY A 558 -11.79 35.50 2.89
C GLY A 558 -11.54 34.84 1.53
N SER A 559 -10.31 34.92 0.99
CA SER A 559 -9.94 34.26 -0.26
C SER A 559 -9.45 32.81 -0.08
N LEU A 560 -9.27 32.36 1.18
CA LEU A 560 -8.87 30.98 1.49
C LEU A 560 -10.05 30.01 1.26
N GLN A 561 -10.19 29.53 0.05
CA GLN A 561 -11.36 28.75 -0.37
C GLN A 561 -11.40 27.34 0.19
N SER A 562 -10.24 26.76 0.57
CA SER A 562 -10.15 25.43 1.16
C SER A 562 -10.37 25.43 2.66
N LEU A 563 -10.43 26.64 3.27
CA LEU A 563 -10.56 26.78 4.71
C LEU A 563 -11.90 26.22 5.21
N ARG A 564 -11.83 25.41 6.26
CA ARG A 564 -12.99 24.78 6.93
C ARG A 564 -13.14 25.27 8.36
N GLN A 565 -12.02 25.60 8.98
CA GLN A 565 -11.99 26.06 10.36
C GLN A 565 -11.01 27.22 10.51
N LEU A 566 -11.51 28.31 11.04
CA LEU A 566 -10.74 29.48 11.40
C LEU A 566 -10.96 29.81 12.88
N VAL A 567 -9.91 29.73 13.68
CA VAL A 567 -9.96 30.03 15.11
C VAL A 567 -9.03 31.20 15.40
N LEU A 568 -9.60 32.37 15.70
CA LEU A 568 -8.90 33.62 16.05
C LEU A 568 -9.19 34.06 17.49
N SER A 569 -9.89 33.23 18.27
CA SER A 569 -10.38 33.58 19.60
C SER A 569 -9.28 33.95 20.56
N TYR A 570 -9.58 34.82 21.52
CA TYR A 570 -8.66 35.25 22.59
C TYR A 570 -7.37 35.86 22.04
N ASN A 571 -7.52 36.97 21.30
CA ASN A 571 -6.46 37.82 20.79
C ASN A 571 -6.83 39.31 20.99
N ASN A 572 -6.05 40.23 20.46
CA ASN A 572 -6.28 41.69 20.51
C ASN A 572 -6.58 42.24 19.09
N LEU A 573 -7.24 41.44 18.26
CA LEU A 573 -7.58 41.78 16.87
C LEU A 573 -8.69 42.82 16.80
N SER A 574 -8.68 43.61 15.72
CA SER A 574 -9.63 44.71 15.47
C SER A 574 -10.18 44.65 14.04
N GLY A 575 -11.11 45.58 13.76
CA GLY A 575 -11.73 45.72 12.43
C GLY A 575 -12.87 44.77 12.18
N SER A 576 -13.16 44.50 10.91
CA SER A 576 -14.24 43.65 10.48
C SER A 576 -13.72 42.28 9.98
N VAL A 577 -14.43 41.22 10.33
CA VAL A 577 -14.12 39.88 9.84
C VAL A 577 -14.58 39.71 8.39
N PRO A 578 -13.72 39.26 7.45
CA PRO A 578 -14.13 39.03 6.06
C PRO A 578 -15.22 37.96 5.94
N LYS A 579 -15.99 38.01 4.87
CA LYS A 579 -16.99 36.98 4.58
C LYS A 579 -16.29 35.68 4.18
N PHE A 580 -16.66 34.58 4.82
CA PHE A 580 -16.21 33.23 4.49
C PHE A 580 -17.34 32.46 3.80
N GLY A 581 -16.97 31.34 3.15
CA GLY A 581 -17.94 30.40 2.60
C GLY A 581 -18.88 29.84 3.68
N GLN A 582 -20.08 29.45 3.31
CA GLN A 582 -21.16 28.97 4.20
C GLN A 582 -20.75 27.78 5.09
N PHE A 583 -19.65 27.09 4.78
CA PHE A 583 -19.20 25.90 5.47
C PHE A 583 -17.92 26.10 6.31
N VAL A 584 -17.45 27.35 6.45
CA VAL A 584 -16.28 27.68 7.29
C VAL A 584 -16.75 27.91 8.72
N GLU A 585 -16.22 27.09 9.64
CA GLU A 585 -16.45 27.35 11.07
C GLU A 585 -15.50 28.45 11.54
N VAL A 586 -16.06 29.61 11.96
CA VAL A 586 -15.27 30.77 12.38
C VAL A 586 -15.51 31.04 13.86
N ASN A 587 -14.41 31.02 14.66
CA ASN A 587 -14.43 31.38 16.07
C ASN A 587 -13.56 32.65 16.29
N ILE A 588 -14.19 33.75 16.65
CA ILE A 588 -13.54 35.05 16.91
C ILE A 588 -13.74 35.54 18.35
N SER A 589 -14.30 34.71 19.23
CA SER A 589 -14.62 35.09 20.59
C SER A 589 -13.39 35.61 21.34
N GLY A 590 -13.57 36.50 22.29
CA GLY A 590 -12.46 37.02 23.09
C GLY A 590 -11.57 38.05 22.38
N ASN A 591 -12.07 38.71 21.27
CA ASN A 591 -11.41 39.84 20.63
C ASN A 591 -12.28 41.11 20.84
N PRO A 592 -11.94 41.99 21.79
CA PRO A 592 -12.86 43.08 22.19
C PRO A 592 -13.06 44.13 21.11
N TYR A 593 -12.16 44.26 20.11
CA TYR A 593 -12.21 45.27 19.06
C TYR A 593 -12.61 44.72 17.69
N LEU A 594 -13.05 43.44 17.59
CA LEU A 594 -13.62 42.90 16.37
C LEU A 594 -15.11 43.17 16.27
N SER A 595 -15.54 43.76 15.15
CA SER A 595 -16.95 43.92 14.80
C SER A 595 -17.45 42.75 13.96
N ASN A 596 -18.65 42.23 14.26
CA ASN A 596 -19.30 41.24 13.42
C ASN A 596 -19.64 41.80 12.04
N VAL A 597 -19.51 40.97 11.01
CA VAL A 597 -19.74 41.29 9.59
C VAL A 597 -21.09 41.95 9.38
N MET A 598 -21.14 43.09 8.69
CA MET A 598 -22.39 43.64 8.13
C MET A 598 -22.93 42.73 7.03
N GLY A 599 -24.15 42.31 7.14
CA GLY A 599 -24.91 41.80 6.01
C GLY A 599 -26.13 40.95 6.36
N ASN A 600 -27.28 41.65 6.51
CA ASN A 600 -28.67 41.16 6.50
C ASN A 600 -29.18 40.30 7.65
N ASN A 601 -30.12 40.90 8.35
CA ASN A 601 -31.08 40.39 9.33
C ASN A 601 -31.57 38.97 8.97
N HIS A 602 -31.09 37.98 9.63
CA HIS A 602 -31.85 36.86 10.15
C HIS A 602 -31.20 36.47 11.47
N ASP A 603 -31.93 36.81 12.55
CA ASP A 603 -31.59 36.37 13.89
C ASP A 603 -31.49 34.82 13.93
N ILE A 604 -30.28 34.31 13.85
CA ILE A 604 -29.99 32.95 14.32
C ILE A 604 -29.64 33.09 15.80
N PRO A 605 -30.46 32.56 16.72
CA PRO A 605 -30.11 32.61 18.11
C PRO A 605 -28.80 31.90 18.35
N ILE A 606 -27.80 32.62 18.84
CA ILE A 606 -26.54 32.06 19.37
C ILE A 606 -26.92 31.22 20.57
N THR A 607 -27.22 29.97 20.34
CA THR A 607 -27.26 28.98 21.42
C THR A 607 -25.81 28.73 21.89
N ILE A 608 -25.44 29.56 22.86
CA ILE A 608 -24.28 29.26 23.72
C ILE A 608 -24.62 27.95 24.43
N LYS A 609 -24.34 26.84 23.81
CA LYS A 609 -24.31 25.54 24.49
C LYS A 609 -23.18 25.62 25.50
N LYS A 610 -23.57 25.79 26.78
CA LYS A 610 -22.69 25.64 27.95
C LYS A 610 -22.03 24.26 27.93
N ARG A 611 -20.96 24.12 27.18
CA ARG A 611 -20.13 22.94 27.20
C ARG A 611 -19.04 23.01 28.29
N HIS A 612 -18.78 24.24 28.81
CA HIS A 612 -17.79 24.42 29.87
C HIS A 612 -18.16 23.76 31.20
N THR A 613 -19.45 23.60 31.50
CA THR A 613 -19.86 22.98 32.77
C THR A 613 -19.54 21.48 32.80
N VAL A 614 -19.58 20.81 31.67
CA VAL A 614 -19.26 19.37 31.58
C VAL A 614 -17.74 19.13 31.69
N PHE A 615 -16.91 20.00 31.06
CA PHE A 615 -15.46 19.93 31.19
C PHE A 615 -14.97 20.23 32.59
N ILE A 616 -15.54 21.24 33.27
CA ILE A 616 -15.18 21.54 34.67
C ILE A 616 -15.59 20.40 35.59
N ILE A 617 -16.71 19.73 35.35
CA ILE A 617 -17.12 18.56 36.14
C ILE A 617 -16.20 17.36 35.88
N ILE A 618 -15.79 17.12 34.63
CA ILE A 618 -14.86 16.05 34.28
C ILE A 618 -13.48 16.31 34.89
N PHE A 619 -12.96 17.55 34.82
CA PHE A 619 -11.70 17.92 35.48
C PHE A 619 -11.77 17.86 37.00
N ALA A 620 -12.91 18.22 37.59
CA ALA A 620 -13.09 18.08 39.04
C ALA A 620 -13.16 16.62 39.50
N ILE A 621 -13.80 15.72 38.70
CA ILE A 621 -13.84 14.28 38.96
C ILE A 621 -12.46 13.66 38.73
N ALA A 622 -11.74 14.04 37.67
CA ALA A 622 -10.38 13.57 37.41
C ALA A 622 -9.41 14.05 38.49
N GLY A 623 -9.51 15.28 38.94
CA GLY A 623 -8.75 15.81 40.06
C GLY A 623 -9.05 15.11 41.40
N ALA A 624 -10.30 14.78 41.67
CA ALA A 624 -10.70 14.00 42.84
C ALA A 624 -10.17 12.56 42.81
N LEU A 625 -10.22 11.92 41.62
CA LEU A 625 -9.66 10.58 41.42
C LEU A 625 -8.13 10.57 41.52
N ALA A 626 -7.45 11.58 40.99
CA ALA A 626 -5.99 11.75 41.14
C ALA A 626 -5.62 12.01 42.58
N GLY A 627 -6.38 12.80 43.31
CA GLY A 627 -6.21 13.02 44.77
C GLY A 627 -6.37 11.75 45.59
N LEU A 628 -7.37 10.92 45.24
CA LEU A 628 -7.59 9.62 45.87
C LEU A 628 -6.44 8.63 45.59
N CYS A 629 -5.95 8.61 44.32
CA CYS A 629 -4.77 7.81 43.96
C CYS A 629 -3.51 8.26 44.69
N LEU A 630 -3.27 9.57 44.85
CA LEU A 630 -2.14 10.10 45.60
C LEU A 630 -2.26 9.80 47.09
N LEU A 631 -3.47 9.78 47.66
CA LEU A 631 -3.72 9.38 49.05
C LEU A 631 -3.41 7.89 49.27
N VAL A 632 -3.84 7.03 48.33
CA VAL A 632 -3.55 5.59 48.36
C VAL A 632 -2.05 5.34 48.20
N ILE A 633 -1.37 6.06 47.28
CA ILE A 633 0.10 5.96 47.08
C ILE A 633 0.84 6.49 48.32
N SER A 634 0.36 7.54 48.96
CA SER A 634 0.94 8.08 50.19
C SER A 634 0.81 7.12 51.38
N LEU A 635 -0.29 6.40 51.48
CA LEU A 635 -0.51 5.38 52.50
C LEU A 635 0.33 4.10 52.22
N SER A 636 0.60 3.81 50.96
CA SER A 636 1.43 2.65 50.52
C SER A 636 2.93 2.90 50.72
N ARG A 637 3.39 4.18 50.62
CA ARG A 637 4.83 4.55 50.78
C ARG A 637 5.34 4.58 52.23
N ARG A 638 4.51 4.29 53.20
CA ARG A 638 4.93 4.30 54.62
C ARG A 638 5.66 3.04 55.09
N ASN A 639 5.84 2.03 54.24
CA ASN A 639 6.32 0.70 54.64
C ASN A 639 7.62 0.20 54.00
N TYR A 640 8.39 0.97 53.22
CA TYR A 640 9.72 0.50 52.82
C TYR A 640 10.76 1.64 52.73
N ARG A 641 11.73 1.58 53.62
CA ARG A 641 13.01 2.30 53.62
C ARG A 641 14.15 1.31 53.67
N VAL A 642 15.32 1.75 53.10
CA VAL A 642 16.72 1.20 53.30
C VAL A 642 17.27 0.55 52.01
N GLU A 643 18.45 0.79 51.45
CA GLU A 643 19.65 1.60 51.75
C GLU A 643 20.49 1.83 50.46
N ASP A 644 21.35 2.83 50.53
CA ASP A 644 22.34 3.29 49.53
C ASP A 644 23.61 2.42 49.46
N GLU A 645 24.35 2.40 48.33
CA GLU A 645 25.82 2.63 48.33
C GLU A 645 26.42 2.93 46.93
N ARG A 646 27.57 3.61 46.91
CA ARG A 646 28.20 4.49 45.93
C ARG A 646 29.35 3.86 45.11
N LEU A 647 29.49 4.31 43.84
CA LEU A 647 30.67 4.75 43.02
C LEU A 647 32.08 4.12 43.21
N PRO A 648 33.08 4.20 42.28
CA PRO A 648 33.48 5.34 41.47
C PRO A 648 34.04 5.10 40.03
N ALA A 649 34.39 6.19 39.40
CA ALA A 649 34.83 6.64 38.10
C ALA A 649 36.24 6.18 37.59
N GLY A 650 36.51 6.55 36.33
CA GLY A 650 37.86 6.75 35.70
C GLY A 650 37.87 6.49 34.22
N GLU A 651 37.85 7.53 33.32
CA GLU A 651 38.96 8.10 32.51
C GLU A 651 39.67 7.11 31.55
N ASP A 652 40.09 7.37 30.36
CA ASP A 652 40.40 8.52 29.51
C ASP A 652 40.73 8.13 28.05
N VAL A 653 40.42 9.00 27.07
CA VAL A 653 41.25 9.61 25.99
C VAL A 653 41.75 8.81 24.75
N ALA A 654 41.52 9.39 23.59
CA ALA A 654 42.34 9.77 22.44
C ALA A 654 42.13 9.11 21.09
N GLN A 655 41.61 9.93 20.19
CA GLN A 655 42.11 10.45 18.86
C GLN A 655 42.97 9.55 17.97
N ILE A 656 42.69 9.60 16.66
CA ILE A 656 43.48 10.13 15.51
C ILE A 656 42.88 9.66 14.16
N VAL A 657 42.41 10.58 13.36
CA VAL A 657 42.75 11.22 12.10
C VAL A 657 43.10 10.34 10.87
N SER A 658 42.35 10.66 9.79
CA SER A 658 42.78 10.94 8.40
C SER A 658 43.09 9.82 7.40
N SER A 659 42.43 9.75 6.25
CA SER A 659 42.81 10.29 4.93
C SER A 659 42.18 9.49 3.77
N ARG A 660 41.78 10.28 2.73
CA ARG A 660 41.32 9.83 1.40
C ARG A 660 42.53 9.39 0.54
N PRO A 661 42.33 8.67 -0.59
CA PRO A 661 42.15 9.41 -1.84
C PRO A 661 41.21 8.78 -2.90
N ILE A 662 40.90 9.61 -3.85
CA ILE A 662 40.13 9.59 -5.07
C ILE A 662 40.77 8.68 -6.14
N VAL A 663 39.95 7.97 -6.93
CA VAL A 663 40.25 7.64 -8.33
C VAL A 663 38.99 7.83 -9.18
N GLN A 664 39.05 8.81 -10.08
CA GLN A 664 38.19 8.96 -11.26
C GLN A 664 38.90 8.31 -12.44
N THR A 665 38.15 7.63 -13.31
CA THR A 665 38.28 7.66 -14.80
C THR A 665 37.80 6.35 -15.41
N SER A 666 36.66 6.42 -16.13
CA SER A 666 36.35 5.57 -17.30
C SER A 666 35.06 5.90 -18.02
N ALA A 667 34.11 6.60 -17.36
CA ALA A 667 32.80 6.90 -17.93
C ALA A 667 32.80 8.02 -19.01
N MET A 668 33.81 8.86 -19.02
CA MET A 668 33.89 10.01 -19.95
C MET A 668 34.31 9.64 -21.38
N GLU A 669 34.91 8.47 -21.56
CA GLU A 669 35.32 7.99 -22.90
C GLU A 669 34.16 7.34 -23.67
N PHE A 670 33.23 6.70 -23.00
CA PHE A 670 32.07 6.05 -23.60
C PHE A 670 31.03 7.04 -24.16
N LEU A 671 30.87 8.21 -23.51
CA LEU A 671 30.00 9.30 -23.98
C LEU A 671 30.47 9.94 -25.28
N LYS A 672 31.81 9.93 -25.53
CA LYS A 672 32.39 10.47 -26.77
C LYS A 672 32.24 9.57 -27.98
N ALA A 673 32.12 8.23 -27.77
CA ALA A 673 31.99 7.27 -28.85
C ALA A 673 30.55 7.17 -29.41
N ASN A 674 29.47 7.36 -28.59
CA ASN A 674 28.07 7.09 -28.98
C ASN A 674 27.16 8.34 -29.11
N LYS A 675 27.68 9.57 -29.00
CA LYS A 675 26.93 10.84 -29.18
C LYS A 675 25.64 10.95 -28.35
N TRP A 676 25.59 10.38 -27.13
CA TRP A 676 24.48 10.56 -26.21
C TRP A 676 24.49 11.95 -25.57
N HIS A 677 23.32 12.63 -25.59
CA HIS A 677 23.10 13.90 -24.91
C HIS A 677 22.19 13.69 -23.70
N ILE A 678 22.62 14.14 -22.51
CA ILE A 678 21.87 13.98 -21.25
C ILE A 678 21.43 15.35 -20.78
N THR A 679 20.12 15.54 -20.61
CA THR A 679 19.51 16.71 -19.98
C THR A 679 18.97 16.32 -18.62
N THR A 680 19.51 16.89 -17.54
CA THR A 680 19.10 16.59 -16.17
C THR A 680 18.15 17.67 -15.63
N PHE A 681 17.12 17.25 -14.91
CA PHE A 681 16.15 18.14 -14.28
C PHE A 681 16.37 18.25 -12.76
N GLN A 682 17.29 17.46 -12.23
CA GLN A 682 17.73 17.46 -10.83
C GLN A 682 19.10 16.80 -10.69
N ALA A 683 19.68 16.81 -9.49
CA ALA A 683 20.90 16.07 -9.20
C ALA A 683 20.61 14.56 -9.32
N LEU A 684 21.38 13.85 -10.14
CA LEU A 684 21.24 12.40 -10.34
C LEU A 684 22.09 11.65 -9.32
N GLU A 685 21.51 10.64 -8.70
CA GLU A 685 22.21 9.72 -7.81
C GLU A 685 22.96 8.60 -8.56
N PHE A 686 22.79 8.53 -9.86
CA PHE A 686 23.37 7.52 -10.76
C PHE A 686 24.11 8.12 -11.93
N GLU A 687 24.84 7.30 -12.65
CA GLU A 687 25.54 7.69 -13.85
C GLU A 687 24.64 7.50 -15.08
N GLY A 688 24.13 8.61 -15.61
CA GLY A 688 23.16 8.56 -16.72
C GLY A 688 23.69 7.87 -17.97
N ALA A 689 25.02 7.82 -18.15
CA ALA A 689 25.67 7.13 -19.26
C ALA A 689 25.56 5.59 -19.21
N ALA A 690 25.31 5.01 -18.03
CA ALA A 690 25.17 3.57 -17.86
C ALA A 690 23.75 3.07 -18.23
N ILE A 691 22.73 3.94 -18.16
CA ILE A 691 21.31 3.58 -18.39
C ILE A 691 21.07 2.90 -19.75
N PRO A 692 21.60 3.39 -20.90
CA PRO A 692 21.35 2.73 -22.19
C PRO A 692 21.83 1.29 -22.30
N GLN A 693 22.81 0.88 -21.49
CA GLN A 693 23.38 -0.48 -21.50
C GLN A 693 22.49 -1.48 -20.77
N GLU A 694 21.66 -0.99 -19.84
CA GLU A 694 20.75 -1.77 -19.01
C GLU A 694 19.37 -2.02 -19.67
N LEU A 695 19.15 -1.56 -20.91
CA LEU A 695 17.89 -1.71 -21.63
C LEU A 695 17.81 -3.08 -22.33
N THR A 696 17.74 -4.15 -21.51
CA THR A 696 17.64 -5.53 -21.97
C THR A 696 16.19 -6.03 -21.93
N GLU A 697 15.87 -7.11 -22.65
CA GLU A 697 14.54 -7.76 -22.57
C GLU A 697 14.22 -8.25 -21.15
N GLU A 698 15.24 -8.57 -20.34
CA GLU A 698 15.08 -9.01 -18.96
C GLU A 698 14.60 -7.88 -18.03
N ASN A 699 14.94 -6.63 -18.38
CA ASN A 699 14.59 -5.44 -17.63
C ASN A 699 13.29 -4.79 -18.14
N LEU A 700 12.67 -5.33 -19.17
CA LEU A 700 11.46 -4.79 -19.78
C LEU A 700 10.24 -5.07 -18.90
N VAL A 701 9.54 -4.01 -18.43
CA VAL A 701 8.36 -4.10 -17.56
C VAL A 701 7.05 -3.72 -18.25
N GLY A 702 7.12 -3.08 -19.43
CA GLY A 702 5.94 -2.68 -20.15
C GLY A 702 6.19 -2.37 -21.61
N ARG A 703 5.23 -2.74 -22.48
CA ARG A 703 5.18 -2.36 -23.91
C ARG A 703 3.87 -1.63 -24.17
N GLY A 704 3.92 -0.47 -24.80
CA GLY A 704 2.74 0.33 -25.13
C GLY A 704 2.92 1.13 -26.39
N GLY A 705 1.86 1.82 -26.82
CA GLY A 705 1.86 2.69 -28.00
C GLY A 705 2.85 3.85 -27.92
N SER A 706 3.20 4.29 -26.70
CA SER A 706 4.15 5.38 -26.44
C SER A 706 5.61 4.91 -26.28
N GLY A 707 5.90 3.60 -26.39
CA GLY A 707 7.27 3.05 -26.26
C GLY A 707 7.38 1.86 -25.31
N HIS A 708 8.63 1.53 -24.97
CA HIS A 708 8.97 0.45 -24.04
C HIS A 708 9.42 1.03 -22.70
N VAL A 709 8.99 0.43 -21.60
CA VAL A 709 9.39 0.83 -20.25
C VAL A 709 10.23 -0.26 -19.62
N TYR A 710 11.41 0.11 -19.15
CA TYR A 710 12.39 -0.77 -18.52
C TYR A 710 12.55 -0.42 -17.05
N ARG A 711 12.76 -1.42 -16.22
CA ARG A 711 13.14 -1.29 -14.82
C ARG A 711 14.67 -1.41 -14.73
N VAL A 712 15.34 -0.32 -14.45
CA VAL A 712 16.81 -0.29 -14.39
C VAL A 712 17.28 -0.11 -12.96
N THR A 713 18.15 -0.99 -12.53
CA THR A 713 18.77 -0.94 -11.20
C THR A 713 20.10 -0.21 -11.32
N TYR A 714 20.38 0.73 -10.41
CA TYR A 714 21.63 1.48 -10.41
C TYR A 714 22.29 1.45 -9.04
N THR A 715 23.59 1.68 -9.00
CA THR A 715 24.34 1.92 -7.76
C THR A 715 24.44 3.42 -7.52
N ASN A 716 23.95 3.88 -6.37
CA ASN A 716 23.99 5.28 -5.98
C ASN A 716 25.45 5.73 -5.80
N ARG A 717 25.83 6.79 -6.54
CA ARG A 717 27.22 7.28 -6.59
C ARG A 717 27.70 7.93 -5.27
N TYR A 718 26.79 8.29 -4.38
CA TYR A 718 27.11 8.97 -3.14
C TYR A 718 27.25 8.04 -1.94
N ASN A 719 26.46 6.97 -1.88
CA ASN A 719 26.40 6.08 -0.72
C ASN A 719 26.55 4.60 -1.06
N GLY A 720 26.69 4.22 -2.34
CA GLY A 720 26.85 2.85 -2.78
C GLY A 720 25.59 1.96 -2.66
N SER A 721 24.44 2.54 -2.24
CA SER A 721 23.19 1.78 -2.17
C SER A 721 22.62 1.49 -3.56
N THR A 722 21.82 0.43 -3.65
CA THR A 722 21.12 0.09 -4.90
C THR A 722 19.81 0.86 -4.99
N GLY A 723 19.62 1.61 -6.07
CA GLY A 723 18.37 2.28 -6.42
C GLY A 723 17.74 1.70 -7.68
N VAL A 724 16.49 2.09 -7.96
CA VAL A 724 15.73 1.65 -9.14
C VAL A 724 15.09 2.83 -9.83
N VAL A 725 15.17 2.88 -11.16
CA VAL A 725 14.49 3.86 -12.01
C VAL A 725 13.66 3.17 -13.09
N ALA A 726 12.61 3.87 -13.55
CA ALA A 726 11.88 3.48 -14.74
C ALA A 726 12.41 4.24 -15.95
N VAL A 727 12.70 3.55 -17.02
CA VAL A 727 13.22 4.14 -18.26
C VAL A 727 12.26 3.86 -19.40
N LYS A 728 11.61 4.92 -19.91
CA LYS A 728 10.73 4.86 -21.07
C LYS A 728 11.53 5.13 -22.32
N GLN A 729 11.68 4.11 -23.17
CA GLN A 729 12.34 4.21 -24.48
C GLN A 729 11.33 4.50 -25.56
N ILE A 730 11.50 5.61 -26.26
CA ILE A 730 10.71 5.97 -27.43
C ILE A 730 11.51 5.54 -28.66
N ARG A 731 11.01 4.55 -29.41
CA ARG A 731 11.71 3.97 -30.57
C ARG A 731 11.38 4.71 -31.85
N ASN A 732 12.41 5.00 -32.66
CA ASN A 732 12.26 5.37 -34.07
C ASN A 732 12.17 4.11 -34.93
N ALA A 733 10.97 3.77 -35.41
CA ALA A 733 10.81 2.69 -36.38
C ALA A 733 11.17 3.19 -37.79
N GLY A 734 12.47 3.26 -38.10
CA GLY A 734 12.98 3.35 -39.49
C GLY A 734 12.72 4.64 -40.31
N SER A 735 11.94 5.56 -39.83
CA SER A 735 11.77 6.94 -40.35
C SER A 735 11.43 7.87 -39.17
N PRO A 736 11.87 9.15 -39.23
CA PRO A 736 11.60 10.09 -38.14
C PRO A 736 10.08 10.35 -38.07
N ASP A 737 9.37 9.59 -37.19
CA ASP A 737 7.97 9.84 -36.93
C ASP A 737 7.84 11.13 -36.10
N LYS A 738 7.52 12.23 -36.82
CA LYS A 738 7.30 13.56 -36.21
C LYS A 738 6.33 13.55 -35.04
N LYS A 739 5.47 12.52 -34.93
CA LYS A 739 4.53 12.36 -33.84
C LYS A 739 5.24 11.96 -32.55
N MET A 740 6.10 10.93 -32.59
CA MET A 740 6.85 10.44 -31.42
C MET A 740 7.85 11.49 -30.90
N GLU A 741 8.44 12.26 -31.81
CA GLU A 741 9.32 13.36 -31.40
C GLU A 741 8.58 14.45 -30.63
N ARG A 742 7.37 14.82 -31.08
CA ARG A 742 6.51 15.79 -30.37
C ARG A 742 6.00 15.25 -29.03
N GLU A 743 5.72 13.96 -28.91
CA GLU A 743 5.35 13.33 -27.64
C GLU A 743 6.50 13.36 -26.63
N PHE A 744 7.72 13.03 -27.08
CA PHE A 744 8.92 13.13 -26.24
C PHE A 744 9.18 14.56 -25.77
N GLU A 745 9.17 15.53 -26.71
CA GLU A 745 9.41 16.94 -26.39
C GLU A 745 8.33 17.48 -25.45
N SER A 746 7.07 17.12 -25.68
CA SER A 746 5.95 17.51 -24.82
C SER A 746 6.14 16.99 -23.38
N GLU A 747 6.43 15.71 -23.25
CA GLU A 747 6.60 15.06 -21.96
C GLU A 747 7.85 15.60 -21.21
N ALA A 748 8.95 15.78 -21.92
CA ALA A 748 10.18 16.34 -21.35
C ALA A 748 10.03 17.80 -20.92
N ASN A 749 9.39 18.64 -21.74
CA ASN A 749 9.17 20.06 -21.43
C ASN A 749 8.18 20.26 -20.28
N ILE A 750 7.10 19.49 -20.22
CA ILE A 750 6.11 19.59 -19.14
C ILE A 750 6.71 19.06 -17.83
N LEU A 751 7.14 17.79 -17.80
CA LEU A 751 7.63 17.15 -16.58
C LEU A 751 9.01 17.68 -16.14
N GLY A 752 9.78 18.27 -17.03
CA GLY A 752 11.00 18.99 -16.69
C GLY A 752 10.74 20.15 -15.72
N ASN A 753 9.59 20.81 -15.82
CA ASN A 753 9.21 22.01 -15.05
C ASN A 753 8.15 21.75 -13.97
N VAL A 754 7.43 20.63 -14.03
CA VAL A 754 6.35 20.27 -13.10
C VAL A 754 6.91 19.48 -11.91
N ARG A 755 6.56 19.88 -10.69
CA ARG A 755 6.90 19.17 -9.46
C ARG A 755 5.69 19.13 -8.54
N HIS A 756 5.10 17.95 -8.39
CA HIS A 756 3.94 17.73 -7.50
C HIS A 756 3.93 16.30 -6.99
N ASN A 757 3.46 16.11 -5.75
CA ASN A 757 3.47 14.80 -5.08
C ASN A 757 2.64 13.73 -5.80
N ASN A 758 1.62 14.13 -6.54
CA ASN A 758 0.72 13.23 -7.28
C ASN A 758 0.97 13.24 -8.80
N ILE A 759 2.14 13.70 -9.23
CA ILE A 759 2.62 13.62 -10.61
C ILE A 759 3.93 12.84 -10.63
N VAL A 760 4.13 12.02 -11.65
CA VAL A 760 5.37 11.26 -11.81
C VAL A 760 6.56 12.21 -11.99
N LYS A 761 7.70 11.87 -11.41
CA LYS A 761 8.89 12.70 -11.41
C LYS A 761 9.85 12.28 -12.51
N LEU A 762 10.10 13.17 -13.46
CA LEU A 762 11.13 13.01 -14.49
C LEU A 762 12.50 13.42 -13.91
N LEU A 763 13.48 12.51 -13.96
CA LEU A 763 14.82 12.69 -13.43
C LEU A 763 15.74 13.29 -14.48
N CYS A 764 15.79 12.69 -15.66
CA CYS A 764 16.56 13.17 -16.80
C CYS A 764 15.99 12.64 -18.13
N CYS A 765 16.45 13.26 -19.21
CA CYS A 765 16.28 12.77 -20.58
C CYS A 765 17.65 12.40 -21.16
N ILE A 766 17.71 11.28 -21.88
CA ILE A 766 18.91 10.81 -22.54
C ILE A 766 18.56 10.61 -24.02
N SER A 767 19.22 11.33 -24.92
CA SER A 767 18.88 11.31 -26.34
C SER A 767 20.10 11.05 -27.22
N SER A 768 19.87 10.29 -28.29
CA SER A 768 20.82 10.10 -29.42
C SER A 768 20.10 10.31 -30.74
N ALA A 769 20.79 10.16 -31.85
CA ALA A 769 20.19 10.21 -33.18
C ALA A 769 19.16 9.09 -33.40
N GLU A 770 19.31 7.95 -32.72
CA GLU A 770 18.53 6.73 -32.95
C GLU A 770 17.53 6.42 -31.82
N SER A 771 17.70 6.97 -30.62
CA SER A 771 16.90 6.62 -29.45
C SER A 771 16.74 7.79 -28.51
N LYS A 772 15.54 7.88 -27.92
CA LYS A 772 15.17 8.88 -26.89
C LYS A 772 14.63 8.19 -25.65
N LEU A 773 15.23 8.50 -24.49
CA LEU A 773 14.93 7.88 -23.21
C LEU A 773 14.46 8.94 -22.22
N LEU A 774 13.37 8.64 -21.51
CA LEU A 774 12.87 9.40 -20.38
C LEU A 774 13.07 8.57 -19.11
N VAL A 775 13.75 9.11 -18.11
CA VAL A 775 14.10 8.40 -16.87
C VAL A 775 13.29 8.97 -15.71
N TYR A 776 12.54 8.12 -15.02
CA TYR A 776 11.62 8.47 -13.94
C TYR A 776 11.94 7.74 -12.64
N ASP A 777 11.41 8.26 -11.53
CA ASP A 777 11.30 7.47 -10.30
C ASP A 777 10.47 6.20 -10.56
N TYR A 778 10.93 5.07 -10.04
CA TYR A 778 10.22 3.79 -10.20
C TYR A 778 9.02 3.71 -9.27
N MET A 779 7.88 3.22 -9.77
CA MET A 779 6.63 3.07 -9.00
C MET A 779 6.41 1.59 -8.65
N ASP A 780 6.67 1.24 -7.39
CA ASP A 780 6.73 -0.15 -6.92
C ASP A 780 5.40 -0.91 -7.08
N ASN A 781 4.28 -0.20 -6.98
CA ASN A 781 2.95 -0.80 -7.07
C ASN A 781 2.34 -0.74 -8.48
N GLY A 782 3.10 -0.31 -9.48
CA GLY A 782 2.63 -0.27 -10.88
C GLY A 782 1.45 0.65 -11.10
N SER A 783 0.56 0.34 -12.05
CA SER A 783 -0.59 1.16 -12.40
C SER A 783 -1.86 0.80 -11.64
N LEU A 784 -2.79 1.74 -11.51
CA LEU A 784 -4.12 1.52 -10.95
C LEU A 784 -4.91 0.47 -11.77
N ASP A 785 -4.70 0.42 -13.08
CA ASP A 785 -5.31 -0.57 -13.96
C ASP A 785 -4.96 -2.00 -13.53
N ASN A 786 -3.71 -2.22 -13.14
CA ASN A 786 -3.25 -3.51 -12.62
C ASN A 786 -3.99 -3.92 -11.35
N TRP A 787 -4.39 -2.98 -10.52
CA TRP A 787 -5.08 -3.23 -9.25
C TRP A 787 -6.59 -3.35 -9.39
N LEU A 788 -7.21 -2.60 -10.30
CA LEU A 788 -8.65 -2.67 -10.54
C LEU A 788 -9.01 -3.82 -11.48
N HIS A 789 -8.18 -4.02 -12.51
CA HIS A 789 -8.49 -4.91 -13.62
C HIS A 789 -7.42 -5.95 -13.89
N GLY A 790 -6.24 -5.81 -13.26
CA GLY A 790 -5.04 -6.59 -13.50
C GLY A 790 -4.97 -7.89 -12.72
N HIS A 791 -6.06 -8.34 -12.10
CA HIS A 791 -6.23 -9.77 -11.83
C HIS A 791 -6.04 -10.59 -13.12
N ALA A 792 -5.77 -9.88 -14.21
CA ALA A 792 -5.48 -10.32 -15.56
C ALA A 792 -3.99 -10.47 -15.91
N LEU A 793 -3.03 -9.95 -15.18
CA LEU A 793 -1.64 -9.87 -15.65
C LEU A 793 -0.63 -10.74 -14.89
N CYS A 794 -1.07 -11.76 -14.17
CA CYS A 794 -0.16 -12.83 -13.76
C CYS A 794 0.01 -13.92 -14.85
N ALA A 795 -0.53 -13.71 -16.05
CA ALA A 795 -0.40 -14.65 -17.14
C ALA A 795 -0.01 -13.93 -18.44
N GLY A 796 1.26 -13.90 -18.76
CA GLY A 796 1.73 -13.67 -20.10
C GLY A 796 2.76 -12.57 -20.29
N HIS A 797 3.98 -12.82 -20.03
CA HIS A 797 5.12 -12.84 -20.95
C HIS A 797 6.34 -13.35 -20.23
N SER A 798 6.79 -14.48 -20.68
CA SER A 798 8.07 -15.13 -20.41
C SER A 798 9.21 -14.19 -20.02
N THR A 799 9.59 -14.24 -18.79
CA THR A 799 10.93 -14.46 -18.29
C THR A 799 10.81 -14.79 -16.80
N ALA A 800 11.39 -15.88 -16.40
CA ALA A 800 11.30 -16.49 -15.07
C ALA A 800 11.74 -15.54 -13.95
N ARG A 801 10.82 -14.82 -13.32
CA ARG A 801 10.99 -14.13 -12.03
C ARG A 801 9.79 -13.25 -11.58
N ALA A 802 8.54 -13.61 -11.93
CA ALA A 802 7.36 -12.96 -11.34
C ALA A 802 6.51 -14.02 -10.65
N GLN A 803 6.88 -14.31 -9.42
CA GLN A 803 6.10 -15.24 -8.60
C GLN A 803 5.87 -14.61 -7.22
N SER A 804 4.61 -14.70 -6.79
CA SER A 804 4.05 -14.37 -5.49
C SER A 804 3.83 -12.87 -5.18
N ALA A 805 2.70 -12.34 -5.65
CA ALA A 805 1.91 -11.42 -4.83
C ALA A 805 0.44 -11.80 -5.02
N GLN A 806 -0.17 -12.32 -4.00
CA GLN A 806 -1.62 -12.36 -3.89
C GLN A 806 -2.12 -10.92 -4.02
N CYS A 807 -2.75 -10.56 -5.15
CA CYS A 807 -3.43 -9.29 -5.30
C CYS A 807 -4.66 -9.29 -4.40
N VAL A 808 -4.51 -8.73 -3.21
CA VAL A 808 -5.66 -8.34 -2.40
C VAL A 808 -6.33 -7.20 -3.15
N PRO A 809 -7.64 -7.27 -3.49
CA PRO A 809 -8.34 -6.17 -4.13
C PRO A 809 -8.20 -4.90 -3.28
N LEU A 810 -8.04 -3.74 -3.94
CA LEU A 810 -8.03 -2.47 -3.23
C LEU A 810 -9.35 -2.31 -2.46
N ASP A 811 -9.24 -2.14 -1.15
CA ASP A 811 -10.36 -1.80 -0.29
C ASP A 811 -10.87 -0.38 -0.58
N TRP A 812 -12.06 -0.04 -0.08
CA TRP A 812 -12.64 1.27 -0.34
C TRP A 812 -11.77 2.44 0.16
N PRO A 813 -11.22 2.44 1.37
CA PRO A 813 -10.33 3.50 1.83
C PRO A 813 -9.10 3.70 0.93
N SER A 814 -8.53 2.64 0.40
CA SER A 814 -7.39 2.72 -0.55
C SER A 814 -7.83 3.26 -1.91
N ARG A 815 -8.99 2.83 -2.44
CA ARG A 815 -9.56 3.38 -3.69
C ARG A 815 -9.84 4.87 -3.57
N LEU A 816 -10.41 5.28 -2.46
CA LEU A 816 -10.70 6.71 -2.20
C LEU A 816 -9.41 7.52 -2.07
N ARG A 817 -8.38 7.00 -1.41
CA ARG A 817 -7.06 7.64 -1.30
C ARG A 817 -6.41 7.82 -2.68
N VAL A 818 -6.50 6.81 -3.53
CA VAL A 818 -6.00 6.86 -4.91
C VAL A 818 -6.77 7.91 -5.73
N ALA A 819 -8.10 7.94 -5.60
CA ALA A 819 -8.94 8.95 -6.26
C ALA A 819 -8.57 10.37 -5.84
N ILE A 820 -8.38 10.61 -4.54
CA ILE A 820 -7.96 11.92 -4.01
C ILE A 820 -6.60 12.31 -4.55
N GLY A 821 -5.60 11.41 -4.51
CA GLY A 821 -4.27 11.72 -5.01
C GLY A 821 -4.26 12.03 -6.51
N ALA A 822 -4.97 11.27 -7.34
CA ALA A 822 -5.09 11.56 -8.76
C ALA A 822 -5.80 12.90 -9.01
N ALA A 823 -6.88 13.20 -8.25
CA ALA A 823 -7.58 14.48 -8.34
C ALA A 823 -6.69 15.66 -7.92
N GLN A 824 -5.81 15.50 -6.93
CA GLN A 824 -4.83 16.52 -6.52
C GLN A 824 -3.82 16.80 -7.63
N GLY A 825 -3.32 15.76 -8.31
CA GLY A 825 -2.44 15.92 -9.47
C GLY A 825 -3.11 16.68 -10.61
N LEU A 826 -4.37 16.36 -10.94
CA LEU A 826 -5.14 17.04 -11.96
C LEU A 826 -5.51 18.46 -11.57
N TYR A 827 -5.89 18.67 -10.31
CA TYR A 827 -6.17 20.02 -9.78
C TYR A 827 -4.93 20.91 -9.92
N TYR A 828 -3.75 20.43 -9.52
CA TYR A 828 -2.49 21.15 -9.68
C TYR A 828 -2.24 21.57 -11.15
N MET A 829 -2.43 20.64 -12.09
CA MET A 829 -2.23 20.93 -13.51
C MET A 829 -3.19 21.98 -14.07
N HIS A 830 -4.47 21.92 -13.67
CA HIS A 830 -5.51 22.80 -14.21
C HIS A 830 -5.51 24.18 -13.58
N HIS A 831 -5.12 24.30 -12.30
CA HIS A 831 -5.35 25.51 -11.52
C HIS A 831 -4.10 26.15 -10.94
N GLU A 832 -3.02 25.38 -10.73
CA GLU A 832 -1.80 25.91 -10.10
C GLU A 832 -0.64 26.06 -11.09
N CYS A 833 -0.62 25.29 -12.17
CA CYS A 833 0.34 25.51 -13.25
C CYS A 833 0.05 26.80 -14.02
N SER A 834 1.11 27.56 -14.32
CA SER A 834 1.01 28.74 -15.17
C SER A 834 2.07 28.62 -16.29
N PRO A 835 1.64 28.33 -17.52
CA PRO A 835 0.26 28.14 -17.99
C PRO A 835 -0.35 26.80 -17.54
N PRO A 836 -1.70 26.72 -17.45
CA PRO A 836 -2.39 25.48 -17.09
C PRO A 836 -2.13 24.36 -18.10
N ILE A 837 -2.14 23.11 -17.61
CA ILE A 837 -1.80 21.94 -18.39
C ILE A 837 -3.05 21.03 -18.49
N ILE A 838 -3.36 20.57 -19.70
CA ILE A 838 -4.33 19.52 -19.94
C ILE A 838 -3.60 18.22 -20.25
N HIS A 839 -3.95 17.12 -19.59
CA HIS A 839 -3.32 15.82 -19.74
C HIS A 839 -3.79 15.06 -20.99
N ARG A 840 -5.10 15.03 -21.25
CA ARG A 840 -5.79 14.46 -22.41
C ARG A 840 -5.82 12.92 -22.54
N ASP A 841 -5.21 12.21 -21.58
CA ASP A 841 -5.24 10.73 -21.55
C ASP A 841 -5.33 10.19 -20.11
N ILE A 842 -6.31 10.67 -19.36
CA ILE A 842 -6.55 10.21 -17.98
C ILE A 842 -7.29 8.89 -18.01
N LYS A 843 -6.62 7.85 -17.45
CA LYS A 843 -7.11 6.46 -17.37
C LYS A 843 -6.35 5.70 -16.28
N PRO A 844 -6.84 4.56 -15.79
CA PRO A 844 -6.18 3.81 -14.70
C PRO A 844 -4.74 3.37 -15.02
N SER A 845 -4.40 3.06 -16.27
CA SER A 845 -3.03 2.68 -16.65
C SER A 845 -2.03 3.84 -16.58
N ASN A 846 -2.49 5.10 -16.59
CA ASN A 846 -1.70 6.31 -16.46
C ASN A 846 -1.73 6.91 -15.04
N ILE A 847 -2.34 6.20 -14.07
CA ILE A 847 -2.29 6.50 -12.65
C ILE A 847 -1.41 5.44 -12.00
N LEU A 848 -0.17 5.79 -11.68
CA LEU A 848 0.79 4.90 -11.05
C LEU A 848 0.71 5.00 -9.52
N LEU A 849 1.10 3.93 -8.84
CA LEU A 849 1.06 3.83 -7.38
C LEU A 849 2.48 3.63 -6.83
N ASP A 850 2.90 4.51 -5.93
CA ASP A 850 4.18 4.37 -5.24
C ASP A 850 4.11 3.28 -4.14
N SER A 851 5.23 3.03 -3.46
CA SER A 851 5.33 2.03 -2.38
C SER A 851 4.31 2.23 -1.25
N GLY A 852 3.81 3.46 -1.05
CA GLY A 852 2.77 3.82 -0.08
C GLY A 852 1.35 3.82 -0.64
N PHE A 853 1.11 3.30 -1.86
CA PHE A 853 -0.18 3.39 -2.56
C PHE A 853 -0.68 4.82 -2.78
N ARG A 854 0.24 5.79 -2.91
CA ARG A 854 -0.14 7.15 -3.31
C ARG A 854 -0.17 7.24 -4.83
N ALA A 855 -1.24 7.82 -5.36
CA ALA A 855 -1.43 7.96 -6.80
C ALA A 855 -0.49 9.03 -7.38
N LYS A 856 0.07 8.72 -8.55
CA LYS A 856 0.87 9.64 -9.37
C LYS A 856 0.39 9.59 -10.80
N VAL A 857 -0.04 10.74 -11.33
CA VAL A 857 -0.42 10.89 -12.74
C VAL A 857 0.84 10.80 -13.61
N ALA A 858 0.79 10.01 -14.68
CA ALA A 858 1.92 9.68 -15.55
C ALA A 858 1.52 9.69 -17.03
N ASP A 859 2.50 9.60 -17.92
CA ASP A 859 2.38 9.58 -19.39
C ASP A 859 1.86 10.90 -19.99
N PHE A 860 2.71 11.92 -19.99
CA PHE A 860 2.42 13.27 -20.48
C PHE A 860 2.66 13.46 -22.00
N GLY A 861 2.82 12.38 -22.74
CA GLY A 861 3.09 12.44 -24.19
C GLY A 861 2.02 13.19 -24.99
N LEU A 862 0.77 13.17 -24.54
CA LEU A 862 -0.35 13.89 -25.14
C LEU A 862 -0.69 15.23 -24.47
N ALA A 863 -0.05 15.56 -23.35
CA ALA A 863 -0.37 16.75 -22.57
C ALA A 863 -0.07 18.07 -23.32
N ARG A 864 -0.78 19.13 -22.99
CA ARG A 864 -0.64 20.47 -23.58
C ARG A 864 -0.80 21.57 -22.55
N MET A 865 -0.07 22.67 -22.74
CA MET A 865 -0.17 23.90 -21.96
C MET A 865 -1.23 24.82 -22.58
N LEU A 866 -2.13 25.34 -21.76
CA LEU A 866 -3.15 26.32 -22.19
C LEU A 866 -2.61 27.76 -22.05
N VAL A 867 -3.09 28.67 -22.90
CA VAL A 867 -2.72 30.09 -22.80
C VAL A 867 -3.17 30.70 -21.44
N ARG A 868 -4.32 30.25 -20.92
CA ARG A 868 -4.89 30.62 -19.61
C ARG A 868 -5.93 29.58 -19.20
N ALA A 869 -6.30 29.55 -17.92
CA ALA A 869 -7.36 28.70 -17.40
C ALA A 869 -8.70 28.95 -18.15
N GLY A 870 -9.39 27.86 -18.51
CA GLY A 870 -10.63 27.92 -19.31
C GLY A 870 -10.43 28.22 -20.80
N ALA A 871 -9.20 28.49 -21.27
CA ALA A 871 -8.95 28.67 -22.71
C ALA A 871 -9.10 27.31 -23.42
N THR A 872 -9.39 27.38 -24.73
CA THR A 872 -9.45 26.18 -25.57
C THR A 872 -8.17 26.04 -26.38
N GLU A 873 -7.64 24.83 -26.43
CA GLU A 873 -6.50 24.46 -27.28
C GLU A 873 -7.00 23.74 -28.54
N THR A 874 -6.35 24.00 -29.68
CA THR A 874 -6.71 23.36 -30.95
C THR A 874 -5.96 22.06 -31.14
N MET A 875 -6.70 20.96 -31.22
CA MET A 875 -6.13 19.63 -31.44
C MET A 875 -5.78 19.41 -32.92
N SER A 876 -4.57 18.95 -33.18
CA SER A 876 -4.14 18.56 -34.54
C SER A 876 -4.74 17.22 -35.00
N ALA A 877 -5.12 16.34 -34.04
CA ALA A 877 -5.76 15.04 -34.25
C ALA A 877 -6.61 14.64 -33.06
N VAL A 878 -7.59 13.79 -33.25
CA VAL A 878 -8.30 13.10 -32.16
C VAL A 878 -7.30 12.19 -31.44
N ALA A 879 -7.09 12.41 -30.15
CA ALA A 879 -6.15 11.65 -29.34
C ALA A 879 -6.74 11.39 -27.95
N GLY A 880 -6.44 10.22 -27.37
CA GLY A 880 -6.94 9.73 -26.10
C GLY A 880 -7.36 8.26 -26.22
N SER A 881 -7.57 7.62 -25.06
CA SER A 881 -7.92 6.21 -24.99
C SER A 881 -9.44 5.99 -25.11
N PHE A 882 -9.86 5.00 -25.91
CA PHE A 882 -11.27 4.68 -26.11
C PHE A 882 -11.96 4.34 -24.78
N GLY A 883 -13.14 4.89 -24.54
CA GLY A 883 -13.89 4.75 -23.27
C GLY A 883 -13.63 5.88 -22.27
N TYR A 884 -12.47 6.58 -22.33
CA TYR A 884 -12.11 7.73 -21.48
C TYR A 884 -12.16 9.05 -22.25
N MET A 885 -12.36 8.99 -23.57
CA MET A 885 -12.40 10.15 -24.43
C MET A 885 -13.73 10.89 -24.27
N ALA A 886 -13.65 12.18 -23.96
CA ALA A 886 -14.83 13.03 -23.81
C ALA A 886 -15.57 13.17 -25.16
N PRO A 887 -16.93 13.21 -25.17
CA PRO A 887 -17.72 13.24 -26.40
C PRO A 887 -17.37 14.38 -27.36
N GLU A 888 -17.02 15.57 -26.82
CA GLU A 888 -16.64 16.73 -27.62
C GLU A 888 -15.35 16.50 -28.43
N CYS A 889 -14.49 15.60 -28.05
CA CYS A 889 -13.28 15.27 -28.80
C CYS A 889 -13.61 14.66 -30.20
N ALA A 890 -14.80 14.10 -30.36
CA ALA A 890 -15.26 13.55 -31.65
C ALA A 890 -15.74 14.60 -32.66
N TYR A 891 -16.24 15.75 -32.19
CA TYR A 891 -16.86 16.74 -33.05
C TYR A 891 -16.23 18.14 -32.97
N THR A 892 -15.34 18.43 -32.03
CA THR A 892 -14.62 19.70 -31.96
C THR A 892 -13.11 19.49 -31.85
N ARG A 893 -12.36 20.36 -32.52
CA ARG A 893 -10.91 20.42 -32.34
C ARG A 893 -10.49 21.32 -31.19
N LYS A 894 -11.40 22.05 -30.58
CA LYS A 894 -11.14 22.96 -29.46
C LYS A 894 -11.52 22.30 -28.17
N VAL A 895 -10.55 22.01 -27.31
CA VAL A 895 -10.76 21.37 -26.02
C VAL A 895 -10.14 22.19 -24.90
N ASN A 896 -10.66 22.03 -23.71
CA ASN A 896 -10.13 22.62 -22.46
C ASN A 896 -9.96 21.55 -21.38
N GLU A 897 -9.67 21.94 -20.16
CA GLU A 897 -9.44 21.04 -19.02
C GLU A 897 -10.61 20.09 -18.70
N LYS A 898 -11.81 20.36 -19.21
CA LYS A 898 -13.00 19.51 -18.99
C LYS A 898 -12.92 18.15 -19.67
N VAL A 899 -11.98 17.94 -20.58
CA VAL A 899 -11.72 16.61 -21.16
C VAL A 899 -11.05 15.68 -20.14
N ASP A 900 -10.15 16.22 -19.31
CA ASP A 900 -9.53 15.47 -18.21
C ASP A 900 -10.54 15.13 -17.11
N VAL A 901 -11.47 16.07 -16.85
CA VAL A 901 -12.57 15.84 -15.89
C VAL A 901 -13.45 14.68 -16.34
N TYR A 902 -13.74 14.57 -17.64
CA TYR A 902 -14.49 13.45 -18.19
C TYR A 902 -13.73 12.11 -18.00
N GLY A 903 -12.46 12.06 -18.43
CA GLY A 903 -11.61 10.87 -18.24
C GLY A 903 -11.49 10.46 -16.78
N PHE A 904 -11.33 11.41 -15.88
CA PHE A 904 -11.29 11.16 -14.44
C PHE A 904 -12.65 10.68 -13.89
N GLY A 905 -13.76 11.22 -14.41
CA GLY A 905 -15.11 10.72 -14.12
C GLY A 905 -15.26 9.22 -14.42
N VAL A 906 -14.74 8.77 -15.55
CA VAL A 906 -14.73 7.33 -15.90
C VAL A 906 -13.88 6.55 -14.89
N VAL A 907 -12.72 7.06 -14.49
CA VAL A 907 -11.89 6.42 -13.43
C VAL A 907 -12.66 6.30 -12.10
N LEU A 908 -13.42 7.32 -11.70
CA LEU A 908 -14.26 7.27 -10.50
C LEU A 908 -15.35 6.18 -10.62
N LEU A 909 -15.94 6.02 -11.78
CA LEU A 909 -16.92 4.96 -12.05
C LEU A 909 -16.26 3.58 -11.98
N GLU A 910 -15.04 3.41 -12.51
CA GLU A 910 -14.29 2.15 -12.39
C GLU A 910 -13.93 1.84 -10.92
N LEU A 911 -13.51 2.83 -10.13
CA LEU A 911 -13.21 2.67 -8.72
C LEU A 911 -14.42 2.23 -7.88
N THR A 912 -15.63 2.67 -8.27
CA THR A 912 -16.87 2.36 -7.53
C THR A 912 -17.55 1.08 -8.00
N THR A 913 -17.46 0.77 -9.31
CA THR A 913 -18.19 -0.35 -9.92
C THR A 913 -17.32 -1.57 -10.20
N GLY A 914 -15.99 -1.41 -10.25
CA GLY A 914 -15.06 -2.44 -10.69
C GLY A 914 -15.16 -2.80 -12.20
N ARG A 915 -16.03 -2.13 -12.95
CA ARG A 915 -16.21 -2.35 -14.40
C ARG A 915 -15.16 -1.58 -15.20
N LYS A 916 -14.77 -2.09 -16.35
CA LYS A 916 -13.88 -1.37 -17.29
C LYS A 916 -14.63 -0.28 -18.04
N ALA A 917 -13.92 0.74 -18.51
CA ALA A 917 -14.48 1.86 -19.27
C ALA A 917 -15.34 1.44 -20.49
N ASN A 918 -15.02 0.30 -21.11
CA ASN A 918 -15.74 -0.25 -22.26
C ASN A 918 -16.81 -1.27 -21.88
N ASP A 919 -17.07 -1.47 -20.59
CA ASP A 919 -18.06 -2.44 -20.09
C ASP A 919 -19.38 -1.75 -19.72
N GLY A 920 -20.07 -1.22 -20.72
CA GLY A 920 -21.39 -0.62 -20.60
C GLY A 920 -22.55 -1.54 -21.00
N GLY A 921 -22.28 -2.80 -21.32
CA GLY A 921 -23.31 -3.72 -21.85
C GLY A 921 -24.00 -3.18 -23.10
N GLU A 922 -25.33 -3.25 -23.15
CA GLU A 922 -26.14 -2.71 -24.27
C GLU A 922 -26.02 -1.18 -24.42
N GLN A 923 -25.54 -0.46 -23.41
CA GLN A 923 -25.38 0.99 -23.41
C GLN A 923 -24.03 1.45 -24.01
N GLY A 924 -23.14 0.53 -24.41
CA GLY A 924 -21.88 0.80 -25.10
C GLY A 924 -20.68 1.05 -24.18
N CYS A 925 -20.63 2.12 -23.37
CA CYS A 925 -19.52 2.39 -22.47
C CYS A 925 -19.99 2.62 -21.01
N LEU A 926 -19.05 2.49 -20.07
CA LEU A 926 -19.32 2.61 -18.62
C LEU A 926 -19.99 3.95 -18.26
N ALA A 927 -19.53 5.06 -18.85
CA ALA A 927 -20.10 6.39 -18.58
C ALA A 927 -21.58 6.48 -19.03
N GLN A 928 -21.93 5.91 -20.17
CA GLN A 928 -23.31 5.87 -20.65
C GLN A 928 -24.18 4.96 -19.80
N TRP A 929 -23.68 3.78 -19.45
CA TRP A 929 -24.35 2.84 -18.57
C TRP A 929 -24.61 3.46 -17.19
N ALA A 930 -23.62 4.06 -16.55
CA ALA A 930 -23.75 4.67 -15.24
C ALA A 930 -24.75 5.84 -15.25
N GLY A 931 -24.71 6.65 -16.31
CA GLY A 931 -25.68 7.75 -16.51
C GLY A 931 -27.10 7.24 -16.72
N HIS A 932 -27.29 6.10 -17.40
CA HIS A 932 -28.59 5.45 -17.55
C HIS A 932 -29.08 4.87 -16.21
N HIS A 933 -28.25 4.08 -15.55
CA HIS A 933 -28.54 3.46 -14.23
C HIS A 933 -28.95 4.51 -13.18
N TYR A 934 -28.25 5.65 -13.16
CA TYR A 934 -28.57 6.75 -12.25
C TYR A 934 -29.93 7.40 -12.56
N ARG A 935 -30.25 7.60 -13.86
CA ARG A 935 -31.51 8.24 -14.29
C ARG A 935 -32.74 7.33 -14.20
N SER A 936 -32.56 6.01 -14.35
CA SER A 936 -33.65 5.04 -14.18
C SER A 936 -34.07 4.85 -12.74
N GLY A 937 -33.35 5.44 -11.76
CA GLY A 937 -33.66 5.31 -10.34
C GLY A 937 -33.33 3.93 -9.75
N GLU A 938 -32.53 3.13 -10.46
CA GLU A 938 -32.04 1.87 -9.98
C GLU A 938 -31.12 2.05 -8.77
N SER A 939 -31.07 1.03 -7.91
CA SER A 939 -30.26 1.09 -6.70
C SER A 939 -28.76 1.18 -7.03
N ILE A 940 -28.11 2.26 -6.60
CA ILE A 940 -26.65 2.42 -6.78
C ILE A 940 -25.91 1.27 -6.06
N ALA A 941 -26.49 0.69 -4.99
CA ALA A 941 -25.90 -0.46 -4.34
C ALA A 941 -25.71 -1.66 -5.30
N ASP A 942 -26.56 -1.80 -6.31
CA ASP A 942 -26.44 -2.87 -7.33
C ASP A 942 -25.35 -2.59 -8.36
N ALA A 943 -25.00 -1.31 -8.54
CA ALA A 943 -23.89 -0.86 -9.38
C ALA A 943 -22.51 -1.05 -8.70
N MET A 944 -22.46 -1.13 -7.37
CA MET A 944 -21.18 -1.19 -6.63
C MET A 944 -20.40 -2.47 -6.90
N ASP A 945 -19.08 -2.34 -6.99
CA ASP A 945 -18.16 -3.47 -7.02
C ASP A 945 -18.37 -4.39 -5.83
N ARG A 946 -18.46 -5.68 -6.09
CA ARG A 946 -18.69 -6.72 -5.05
C ARG A 946 -17.61 -6.72 -3.97
N CYS A 947 -16.36 -6.36 -4.33
CA CYS A 947 -15.23 -6.30 -3.41
C CYS A 947 -15.38 -5.19 -2.34
N ILE A 948 -16.16 -4.14 -2.63
CA ILE A 948 -16.34 -3.00 -1.73
C ILE A 948 -17.79 -2.79 -1.27
N ARG A 949 -18.77 -3.50 -1.85
CA ARG A 949 -20.21 -3.34 -1.57
C ARG A 949 -20.54 -3.50 -0.08
N TYR A 950 -19.86 -4.42 0.61
CA TYR A 950 -20.10 -4.74 2.02
C TYR A 950 -19.02 -4.18 2.95
N ALA A 951 -18.14 -3.32 2.45
CA ALA A 951 -17.03 -2.72 3.21
C ALA A 951 -17.48 -1.69 4.27
N GLY A 952 -18.78 -1.45 4.41
CA GLY A 952 -19.31 -0.53 5.43
C GLY A 952 -19.37 0.94 5.00
N TYR A 953 -19.12 1.29 3.75
CA TYR A 953 -19.05 2.67 3.21
C TYR A 953 -20.09 2.99 2.11
N PRO A 954 -21.37 2.55 2.20
CA PRO A 954 -22.31 2.66 1.08
C PRO A 954 -22.59 4.11 0.67
N ARG A 955 -22.65 5.05 1.61
CA ARG A 955 -22.95 6.47 1.34
C ARG A 955 -21.79 7.15 0.62
N GLU A 956 -20.56 6.85 1.00
CA GLU A 956 -19.35 7.40 0.39
C GLU A 956 -19.18 6.86 -1.02
N ILE A 957 -19.36 5.55 -1.23
CA ILE A 957 -19.29 4.91 -2.55
C ILE A 957 -20.37 5.49 -3.48
N GLU A 958 -21.61 5.63 -2.97
CA GLU A 958 -22.72 6.27 -3.69
C GLU A 958 -22.38 7.71 -4.10
N THR A 959 -21.79 8.49 -3.18
CA THR A 959 -21.40 9.90 -3.45
C THR A 959 -20.35 9.97 -4.54
N VAL A 960 -19.34 9.08 -4.53
CA VAL A 960 -18.29 9.04 -5.54
C VAL A 960 -18.83 8.52 -6.89
N PHE A 961 -19.75 7.56 -6.88
CA PHE A 961 -20.44 7.12 -8.11
C PHE A 961 -21.21 8.28 -8.77
N ARG A 962 -22.00 9.03 -7.99
CA ARG A 962 -22.73 10.22 -8.48
C ARG A 962 -21.78 11.26 -9.06
N LEU A 963 -20.67 11.53 -8.36
CA LEU A 963 -19.63 12.43 -8.84
C LEU A 963 -19.04 11.97 -10.17
N GLY A 964 -18.81 10.65 -10.34
CA GLY A 964 -18.38 10.06 -11.58
C GLY A 964 -19.37 10.32 -12.73
N VAL A 965 -20.68 10.18 -12.46
CA VAL A 965 -21.75 10.48 -13.44
C VAL A 965 -21.75 11.98 -13.79
N GLU A 966 -21.60 12.88 -12.80
CA GLU A 966 -21.53 14.33 -13.04
C GLU A 966 -20.30 14.71 -13.89
N CYS A 967 -19.15 14.13 -13.60
CA CYS A 967 -17.91 14.34 -14.37
C CYS A 967 -18.04 13.86 -15.82
N THR A 968 -18.84 12.81 -16.09
CA THR A 968 -19.06 12.25 -17.43
C THR A 968 -20.24 12.88 -18.17
N GLY A 969 -20.71 14.05 -17.75
CA GLY A 969 -21.76 14.81 -18.42
C GLY A 969 -21.43 15.10 -19.89
N ASN A 970 -22.44 15.04 -20.77
CA ASN A 970 -22.28 15.21 -22.23
C ASN A 970 -21.74 16.60 -22.60
N SER A 971 -22.19 17.66 -21.91
CA SER A 971 -21.70 19.02 -22.13
C SER A 971 -20.48 19.31 -21.25
N PRO A 972 -19.35 19.82 -21.79
CA PRO A 972 -18.20 20.22 -21.00
C PRO A 972 -18.57 21.24 -19.88
N SER A 973 -19.50 22.15 -20.17
CA SER A 973 -19.94 23.19 -19.22
C SER A 973 -20.75 22.64 -18.05
N SER A 974 -21.36 21.46 -18.16
CA SER A 974 -22.10 20.81 -17.08
C SER A 974 -21.21 20.03 -16.12
N ARG A 975 -19.95 19.74 -16.49
CA ARG A 975 -19.01 19.01 -15.65
C ARG A 975 -18.43 19.93 -14.57
N PRO A 976 -18.23 19.41 -13.35
CA PRO A 976 -17.56 20.17 -12.29
C PRO A 976 -16.12 20.53 -12.69
N THR A 977 -15.49 21.43 -11.95
CA THR A 977 -14.03 21.65 -12.04
C THR A 977 -13.29 20.57 -11.23
N MET A 978 -11.99 20.36 -11.50
CA MET A 978 -11.20 19.44 -10.65
C MET A 978 -11.14 19.91 -9.19
N LYS A 979 -11.30 21.18 -8.94
CA LYS A 979 -11.45 21.73 -7.60
C LYS A 979 -12.72 21.22 -6.89
N ASP A 980 -13.86 21.27 -7.58
CA ASP A 980 -15.14 20.77 -7.05
C ASP A 980 -15.09 19.26 -6.82
N VAL A 981 -14.49 18.52 -7.77
CA VAL A 981 -14.29 17.08 -7.68
C VAL A 981 -13.45 16.71 -6.44
N LEU A 982 -12.32 17.38 -6.26
CA LEU A 982 -11.43 17.15 -5.14
C LEU A 982 -12.11 17.44 -3.79
N GLN A 983 -12.90 18.51 -3.71
CA GLN A 983 -13.65 18.83 -2.49
C GLN A 983 -14.65 17.74 -2.10
N VAL A 984 -15.37 17.18 -3.06
CA VAL A 984 -16.31 16.07 -2.79
C VAL A 984 -15.58 14.84 -2.29
N LEU A 985 -14.47 14.46 -2.94
CA LEU A 985 -13.66 13.31 -2.54
C LEU A 985 -13.08 13.46 -1.12
N LEU A 986 -12.60 14.64 -0.78
CA LEU A 986 -12.08 14.96 0.55
C LEU A 986 -13.16 14.89 1.63
N LYS A 987 -14.40 15.30 1.32
CA LYS A 987 -15.55 15.13 2.26
C LYS A 987 -15.84 13.65 2.53
N CYS A 988 -15.83 12.82 1.49
CA CYS A 988 -15.98 11.38 1.65
C CYS A 988 -14.88 10.78 2.53
N SER A 989 -13.62 11.18 2.35
CA SER A 989 -12.49 10.71 3.16
C SER A 989 -12.67 11.02 4.65
N LYS A 990 -13.17 12.22 5.00
CA LYS A 990 -13.42 12.56 6.42
C LYS A 990 -14.49 11.68 7.06
N GLN A 991 -15.54 11.35 6.34
CA GLN A 991 -16.60 10.46 6.82
C GLN A 991 -16.04 9.02 7.00
N THR A 992 -15.25 8.56 6.08
CA THR A 992 -14.53 7.27 6.16
C THR A 992 -13.62 7.22 7.39
N HIS A 993 -12.85 8.27 7.67
CA HIS A 993 -11.98 8.36 8.84
C HIS A 993 -12.74 8.48 10.17
N GLN A 994 -13.86 9.20 10.21
CA GLN A 994 -14.70 9.30 11.41
C GLN A 994 -15.33 7.95 11.74
N LYS A 995 -15.80 7.21 10.75
CA LYS A 995 -16.39 5.88 10.93
C LYS A 995 -15.33 4.86 11.34
N SER A 996 -14.18 4.83 10.68
CA SER A 996 -13.05 3.99 11.06
C SER A 996 -12.46 4.37 12.44
N ARG A 997 -12.70 5.58 12.96
CA ARG A 997 -12.31 6.00 14.31
C ARG A 997 -13.38 5.65 15.35
N ALA A 998 -14.65 5.61 14.96
CA ALA A 998 -15.74 5.11 15.80
C ALA A 998 -15.72 3.58 15.89
N GLU A 999 -15.38 2.90 14.82
CA GLU A 999 -15.20 1.45 14.75
C GLU A 999 -13.84 1.02 15.35
N ARG A 1000 -12.80 1.88 15.31
CA ARG A 1000 -11.49 1.69 15.98
C ARG A 1000 -11.53 1.94 17.50
N GLY A 1001 -12.65 2.35 18.07
CA GLY A 1001 -12.95 2.08 19.47
C GLY A 1001 -13.13 0.58 19.73
N LEU A 1002 -13.21 -0.25 18.68
CA LEU A 1002 -13.41 -1.70 18.68
C LEU A 1002 -12.49 -2.47 17.71
N GLU A 1003 -11.85 -1.82 16.73
CA GLU A 1003 -10.99 -2.48 15.74
C GLU A 1003 -9.79 -1.59 15.36
N HIS A 1004 -8.61 -1.92 15.85
CA HIS A 1004 -7.36 -1.34 15.35
C HIS A 1004 -6.90 -2.12 14.10
N GLU A 1005 -6.71 -1.42 12.98
CA GLU A 1005 -6.07 -1.97 11.78
C GLU A 1005 -4.67 -2.50 12.10
N ALA A 1006 -4.57 -3.80 12.31
CA ALA A 1006 -3.30 -4.48 12.17
C ALA A 1006 -3.05 -4.69 10.68
N ALA A 1007 -2.16 -3.93 10.09
CA ALA A 1007 -1.52 -4.42 8.88
C ALA A 1007 -0.82 -5.74 9.24
N PRO A 1008 -1.18 -6.89 8.64
CA PRO A 1008 -0.58 -8.16 9.00
C PRO A 1008 0.93 -8.06 8.77
N LEU A 1009 1.70 -8.44 9.78
CA LEU A 1009 3.16 -8.46 9.71
C LEU A 1009 3.67 -9.32 8.55
N PHE A 1010 2.87 -10.25 8.13
CA PHE A 1010 3.13 -11.23 7.11
C PHE A 1010 2.56 -10.88 5.72
N LEU A 1011 2.37 -9.63 5.40
CA LEU A 1011 2.30 -9.25 3.99
C LEU A 1011 3.58 -9.74 3.32
N PRO A 1012 3.51 -10.50 2.22
CA PRO A 1012 4.72 -10.96 1.55
C PRO A 1012 5.58 -9.73 1.28
N GLN A 1013 6.83 -9.80 1.69
CA GLN A 1013 7.81 -8.83 1.20
C GLN A 1013 7.66 -8.82 -0.31
N ARG A 1014 7.18 -7.71 -0.83
CA ARG A 1014 7.41 -7.40 -2.23
C ARG A 1014 8.91 -7.17 -2.34
N GLY A 1015 9.62 -8.28 -2.35
CA GLY A 1015 10.97 -8.27 -2.89
C GLY A 1015 10.85 -7.59 -4.24
N SER A 1016 11.75 -6.70 -4.51
CA SER A 1016 11.97 -6.01 -5.78
C SER A 1016 12.17 -6.99 -6.94
N HIS A 1017 11.17 -7.81 -7.24
CA HIS A 1017 11.20 -8.76 -8.35
C HIS A 1017 9.88 -8.70 -9.08
N TRP A 1018 9.72 -7.60 -9.81
CA TRP A 1018 8.87 -7.58 -10.96
C TRP A 1018 9.69 -8.01 -12.18
N LYS A 1019 9.41 -9.14 -12.67
CA LYS A 1019 9.68 -9.48 -14.05
C LYS A 1019 8.45 -9.32 -14.89
#